data_a645277b99bb17f3edff0dde3b279e6b
#
_entry.id   a645277b99bb17f3edff0dde3b279e6b
#
_cell.length_a   1.000
_cell.length_b   1.000
_cell.length_c   1.000
_cell.angle_alpha   90.00
_cell.angle_beta   90.00
_cell.angle_gamma   90.00
#
_symmetry.space_group_name_H-M   'P 1'
#
loop_
_entity.id
_entity.type
_entity.pdbx_description
1 polymer ?
#
loop_
_entity_poly.entity_id
_entity_poly.type
_entity_poly.pdbx_seq_one_letter_code
_entity_poly.pdbx_strand_id
1 'polypeptide(L)'
;MAAIFNVIQTPLTVAHALLYAGRIKPPTNTYMNTNLLRTTLAVLLATLPIARLSAQTANSAPASEEVLELERFKVTSGVPVEQLVLPIARPFNSVFGTDDNIIDVPRNVTIISRQQLSDISITDVLDFSKLTSSAFTTTNFGAPSNASIRGQSADVFLNGVRSRITSNGNGLPIDFNSVESVNIVKGPATAVQGTSMYVGGFIDLISKRPYFDGTKGSVSVTFGSYDTKRWTLDVGGPISKTLAYRVSYSGEDTKGYFHDGFKKTHALYGALAFRPSTSYDLFLNAQIFDANYTENWGINRVTQDLIDNGRYTTGINVNNGVGAPISDPQNSVFVLGGGNTIAWGPTVQANRHSRLLMPGNDSNGVEYNLQAIQTLKVSPTFTVKNTTFWSYTSRDTISTYYYSEIIDPSIFAENRTEFIVKLEKGTLNTGLDLRYQRVKAYDDYFFEPANVWDLTKDHNFINVYNSNAFRNGGSGFPVPGWPGRFAQPGLFNGDTNDSKGTTVGPFAQGTWNASEKFSLVGGVRYDYFKAEVREPLLPPFPEAEIDVWLPNYNASLVYKPTKTSSVYFTYNFSKNTSGAVGNGGGITGWGASGLDKELFQQPSTLFELGTKYALAGNTVFLNFAVYDQKRTSKSTSSTVIQEYRYKGFEAELNYQPSKNLYATLSYSYIDAEASAGFQYGLFGGASEIPPGNPGATVPIGTVTKVSGLPQHLFNGLISYSFDNGFSVTANTVVTGEMNNNTAGTLVIPLQYTLDAGAAYKYKTWDFRVSLLNVTDEENWSPPNAVYGNGSILALPGTQVQLTAKYSF
;
A
#
# COMPACT_ATOMS: atom_id res chain seq x y z
N MET A 1 -11.29 -38.78 -4.38
CA MET A 1 -11.00 -38.23 -3.04
C MET A 1 -9.63 -38.63 -2.53
N ALA A 2 -9.19 -39.87 -2.58
CA ALA A 2 -7.86 -40.27 -2.12
C ALA A 2 -6.67 -39.64 -2.89
N ALA A 3 -6.83 -39.38 -4.18
CA ALA A 3 -5.80 -38.73 -5.00
C ALA A 3 -5.61 -37.23 -4.69
N ILE A 4 -6.62 -36.54 -4.17
CA ILE A 4 -6.56 -35.14 -3.77
C ILE A 4 -5.86 -34.98 -2.40
N PHE A 5 -6.00 -35.97 -1.52
CA PHE A 5 -5.34 -35.95 -0.21
C PHE A 5 -3.81 -36.13 -0.29
N ASN A 6 -3.32 -36.89 -1.26
CA ASN A 6 -1.87 -37.08 -1.46
C ASN A 6 -1.17 -35.87 -2.09
N VAL A 7 -1.90 -35.00 -2.81
CA VAL A 7 -1.34 -33.77 -3.41
C VAL A 7 -1.22 -32.64 -2.37
N ILE A 8 -2.05 -32.67 -1.31
CA ILE A 8 -2.05 -31.63 -0.27
C ILE A 8 -0.94 -31.89 0.80
N GLN A 9 -0.43 -33.11 0.92
CA GLN A 9 0.66 -33.41 1.87
C GLN A 9 2.05 -32.99 1.35
N THR A 10 2.25 -32.89 0.06
CA THR A 10 3.56 -32.54 -0.55
C THR A 10 3.98 -31.07 -0.33
N PRO A 11 3.12 -30.05 -0.37
CA PRO A 11 3.53 -28.67 -0.13
C PRO A 11 3.95 -28.38 1.31
N LEU A 12 3.34 -29.03 2.29
CA LEU A 12 3.74 -28.87 3.70
C LEU A 12 5.12 -29.46 4.00
N THR A 13 5.48 -30.56 3.31
CA THR A 13 6.79 -31.20 3.46
C THR A 13 7.90 -30.36 2.80
N VAL A 14 7.61 -29.71 1.68
CA VAL A 14 8.56 -28.81 1.00
C VAL A 14 8.76 -27.52 1.81
N ALA A 15 7.70 -26.95 2.40
CA ALA A 15 7.81 -25.80 3.28
C ALA A 15 8.63 -26.10 4.55
N HIS A 16 8.49 -27.31 5.12
CA HIS A 16 9.31 -27.77 6.25
C HIS A 16 10.77 -27.98 5.85
N ALA A 17 11.05 -28.49 4.66
CA ALA A 17 12.41 -28.71 4.16
C ALA A 17 13.13 -27.39 3.84
N LEU A 18 12.45 -26.38 3.34
CA LEU A 18 13.00 -25.05 3.07
C LEU A 18 13.26 -24.25 4.35
N LEU A 19 12.46 -24.44 5.39
CA LEU A 19 12.67 -23.85 6.72
C LEU A 19 13.92 -24.41 7.43
N TYR A 20 14.35 -25.64 7.11
CA TYR A 20 15.53 -26.28 7.69
C TYR A 20 16.83 -25.96 6.96
N ALA A 21 16.79 -25.50 5.71
CA ALA A 21 17.98 -25.23 4.89
C ALA A 21 18.59 -23.82 5.08
N GLY A 22 17.85 -22.87 5.63
CA GLY A 22 18.34 -21.55 6.04
C GLY A 22 18.28 -21.44 7.55
N ARG A 23 19.32 -20.91 8.20
CA ARG A 23 19.34 -20.60 9.64
C ARG A 23 18.31 -19.51 9.97
N ILE A 24 17.03 -19.80 9.80
CA ILE A 24 15.94 -19.01 10.35
C ILE A 24 15.79 -19.51 11.78
N LYS A 25 16.22 -18.71 12.76
CA LYS A 25 15.81 -18.93 14.14
C LYS A 25 14.30 -18.85 14.17
N PRO A 26 13.58 -19.90 14.56
CA PRO A 26 12.14 -19.76 14.77
C PRO A 26 11.94 -18.71 15.85
N PRO A 27 10.95 -17.82 15.73
CA PRO A 27 10.58 -16.93 16.81
C PRO A 27 10.30 -17.80 18.04
N THR A 28 11.00 -17.50 19.12
CA THR A 28 10.88 -18.22 20.37
C THR A 28 9.43 -18.08 20.85
N ASN A 29 8.69 -19.19 20.93
CA ASN A 29 7.37 -19.34 21.50
C ASN A 29 6.15 -18.90 20.66
N THR A 30 6.03 -19.33 19.42
CA THR A 30 4.72 -19.35 18.78
C THR A 30 4.21 -20.81 18.75
N TYR A 31 3.49 -21.22 19.79
CA TYR A 31 2.59 -22.37 19.68
C TYR A 31 1.48 -21.97 18.70
N MET A 32 1.67 -22.31 17.45
CA MET A 32 0.61 -22.24 16.45
C MET A 32 -0.52 -23.13 16.97
N ASN A 33 -1.60 -22.50 17.45
CA ASN A 33 -2.74 -23.22 17.99
C ASN A 33 -3.40 -24.02 16.85
N THR A 34 -3.03 -25.27 16.72
CA THR A 34 -3.51 -26.19 15.67
C THR A 34 -5.03 -26.30 15.66
N ASN A 35 -5.70 -25.92 16.75
CA ASN A 35 -7.16 -25.86 16.81
C ASN A 35 -7.72 -24.67 16.01
N LEU A 36 -7.02 -23.52 15.98
CA LEU A 36 -7.44 -22.36 15.19
C LEU A 36 -7.37 -22.68 13.68
N LEU A 37 -6.29 -23.33 13.24
CA LEU A 37 -6.13 -23.77 11.86
C LEU A 37 -7.19 -24.79 11.44
N ARG A 38 -7.55 -25.72 12.36
CA ARG A 38 -8.61 -26.71 12.14
C ARG A 38 -9.99 -26.07 12.09
N THR A 39 -10.26 -25.06 12.93
CA THR A 39 -11.55 -24.35 12.94
C THR A 39 -11.68 -23.45 11.70
N THR A 40 -10.61 -22.78 11.28
CA THR A 40 -10.62 -21.97 10.07
C THR A 40 -10.76 -22.82 8.79
N LEU A 41 -10.10 -23.98 8.75
CA LEU A 41 -10.24 -24.94 7.66
C LEU A 41 -11.65 -25.57 7.62
N ALA A 42 -12.27 -25.82 8.79
CA ALA A 42 -13.62 -26.33 8.88
C ALA A 42 -14.67 -25.29 8.42
N VAL A 43 -14.48 -24.01 8.74
CA VAL A 43 -15.34 -22.92 8.23
C VAL A 43 -15.18 -22.75 6.72
N LEU A 44 -13.95 -22.86 6.19
CA LEU A 44 -13.68 -22.83 4.74
C LEU A 44 -14.35 -23.99 4.01
N LEU A 45 -14.41 -25.20 4.62
CA LEU A 45 -15.05 -26.38 4.04
C LEU A 45 -16.58 -26.35 4.21
N ALA A 46 -17.10 -25.72 5.26
CA ALA A 46 -18.54 -25.62 5.53
C ALA A 46 -19.26 -24.60 4.63
N THR A 47 -18.54 -23.68 4.02
CA THR A 47 -19.10 -22.67 3.08
C THR A 47 -19.13 -23.14 1.62
N LEU A 48 -18.66 -24.35 1.32
CA LEU A 48 -18.81 -24.94 0.00
C LEU A 48 -20.27 -25.37 -0.20
N PRO A 49 -21.05 -24.80 -1.11
CA PRO A 49 -22.36 -25.32 -1.44
C PRO A 49 -22.21 -26.71 -2.09
N ILE A 50 -22.52 -27.76 -1.35
CA ILE A 50 -22.64 -29.09 -1.90
C ILE A 50 -23.93 -29.14 -2.72
N ALA A 51 -23.90 -28.59 -3.92
CA ALA A 51 -24.96 -28.83 -4.90
C ALA A 51 -24.72 -30.22 -5.53
N ARG A 52 -25.41 -31.24 -5.02
CA ARG A 52 -25.61 -32.47 -5.76
C ARG A 52 -26.52 -32.14 -6.95
N LEU A 53 -25.96 -31.76 -8.08
CA LEU A 53 -26.69 -31.80 -9.36
C LEU A 53 -26.59 -33.20 -9.93
N SER A 54 -27.72 -33.86 -10.01
CA SER A 54 -27.91 -35.10 -10.78
C SER A 54 -27.67 -34.80 -12.26
N ALA A 55 -26.63 -35.38 -12.83
CA ALA A 55 -26.34 -35.26 -14.25
C ALA A 55 -27.39 -36.06 -15.02
N GLN A 56 -28.30 -35.39 -15.70
CA GLN A 56 -29.05 -35.99 -16.82
C GLN A 56 -28.17 -35.92 -18.07
N THR A 57 -27.81 -37.09 -18.58
CA THR A 57 -27.13 -37.25 -19.87
C THR A 57 -28.11 -36.90 -21.00
N ALA A 58 -27.88 -35.74 -21.61
CA ALA A 58 -28.42 -35.41 -22.92
C ALA A 58 -27.30 -35.53 -23.96
N ASN A 59 -27.40 -36.51 -24.84
CA ASN A 59 -26.62 -36.60 -26.06
C ASN A 59 -27.00 -35.45 -27.00
N SER A 60 -26.07 -34.56 -27.25
CA SER A 60 -26.14 -33.63 -28.38
C SER A 60 -24.77 -33.49 -29.03
N ALA A 61 -24.77 -33.52 -30.36
CA ALA A 61 -23.62 -33.42 -31.25
C ALA A 61 -22.79 -32.15 -31.01
N PRO A 62 -21.49 -32.14 -31.40
CA PRO A 62 -20.62 -31.00 -31.17
C PRO A 62 -21.03 -29.82 -32.04
N ALA A 63 -21.63 -28.81 -31.45
CA ALA A 63 -21.73 -27.50 -32.06
C ALA A 63 -20.34 -26.84 -31.98
N SER A 64 -19.90 -26.29 -33.11
CA SER A 64 -18.70 -25.46 -33.19
C SER A 64 -18.76 -24.39 -32.10
N GLU A 65 -17.76 -24.34 -31.21
CA GLU A 65 -17.59 -23.28 -30.24
C GLU A 65 -17.33 -21.96 -30.99
N GLU A 66 -18.35 -21.17 -31.20
CA GLU A 66 -18.17 -19.75 -31.42
C GLU A 66 -17.60 -19.15 -30.10
N VAL A 67 -16.31 -18.92 -30.06
CA VAL A 67 -15.68 -18.08 -29.05
C VAL A 67 -16.27 -16.69 -29.23
N LEU A 68 -17.25 -16.34 -28.40
CA LEU A 68 -17.73 -14.97 -28.26
C LEU A 68 -16.61 -14.14 -27.61
N GLU A 69 -15.62 -13.77 -28.44
CA GLU A 69 -14.72 -12.66 -28.12
C GLU A 69 -15.59 -11.41 -28.03
N LEU A 70 -15.69 -10.87 -26.83
CA LEU A 70 -16.36 -9.57 -26.61
C LEU A 70 -15.68 -8.52 -27.49
N GLU A 71 -16.32 -8.09 -28.55
CA GLU A 71 -15.81 -7.09 -29.51
C GLU A 71 -15.33 -5.79 -28.82
N ARG A 72 -15.75 -5.56 -27.57
CA ARG A 72 -15.38 -4.40 -26.76
C ARG A 72 -13.91 -4.32 -26.36
N PHE A 73 -13.18 -5.43 -26.39
CA PHE A 73 -11.78 -5.52 -25.94
C PHE A 73 -10.80 -5.81 -27.09
N LYS A 74 -11.22 -5.73 -28.32
CA LYS A 74 -10.32 -5.89 -29.50
C LYS A 74 -9.44 -4.64 -29.64
N VAL A 75 -8.13 -4.80 -29.40
CA VAL A 75 -7.11 -3.85 -29.80
C VAL A 75 -6.50 -4.32 -31.11
N THR A 76 -6.51 -3.48 -32.11
CA THR A 76 -6.03 -3.78 -33.48
C THR A 76 -4.50 -3.87 -33.60
N SER A 77 -3.75 -3.71 -32.49
CA SER A 77 -2.30 -3.58 -32.50
C SER A 77 -1.52 -4.90 -32.64
N GLY A 78 -2.17 -6.07 -32.60
CA GLY A 78 -1.49 -7.37 -32.61
C GLY A 78 -0.56 -7.62 -31.42
N VAL A 79 -0.71 -6.86 -30.35
CA VAL A 79 0.07 -6.96 -29.10
C VAL A 79 -0.58 -7.98 -28.17
N PRO A 80 0.17 -8.92 -27.56
CA PRO A 80 -0.36 -9.79 -26.51
C PRO A 80 -0.96 -9.00 -25.37
N VAL A 81 -2.08 -9.49 -24.79
CA VAL A 81 -2.83 -8.76 -23.73
C VAL A 81 -1.95 -8.40 -22.52
N GLU A 82 -0.98 -9.24 -22.20
CA GLU A 82 -0.03 -9.02 -21.10
C GLU A 82 0.93 -7.84 -21.34
N GLN A 83 1.15 -7.48 -22.60
CA GLN A 83 2.03 -6.37 -23.01
C GLN A 83 1.26 -5.09 -23.31
N LEU A 84 -0.07 -5.11 -23.24
CA LEU A 84 -0.88 -3.94 -23.49
C LEU A 84 -0.82 -2.96 -22.31
N VAL A 85 -0.46 -1.70 -22.63
CA VAL A 85 -0.50 -0.60 -21.64
C VAL A 85 -1.81 0.20 -21.73
N LEU A 86 -2.63 -0.05 -22.73
CA LEU A 86 -3.90 0.62 -22.96
C LEU A 86 -4.98 0.09 -22.00
N PRO A 87 -5.60 0.92 -21.15
CA PRO A 87 -6.62 0.50 -20.20
C PRO A 87 -7.87 -0.13 -20.84
N ILE A 88 -8.18 0.25 -22.07
CA ILE A 88 -9.34 -0.23 -22.85
C ILE A 88 -9.19 -1.66 -23.36
N ALA A 89 -8.00 -2.24 -23.28
CA ALA A 89 -7.69 -3.54 -23.86
C ALA A 89 -8.13 -4.73 -23.01
N ARG A 90 -8.59 -4.48 -21.79
CA ARG A 90 -9.00 -5.53 -20.83
C ARG A 90 -10.21 -5.12 -20.01
N PRO A 91 -11.02 -6.08 -19.50
CA PRO A 91 -12.10 -5.78 -18.57
C PRO A 91 -11.52 -5.22 -17.27
N PHE A 92 -12.27 -4.31 -16.65
CA PHE A 92 -11.90 -3.65 -15.41
C PHE A 92 -12.98 -3.87 -14.36
N ASN A 93 -12.65 -4.55 -13.25
CA ASN A 93 -13.61 -4.97 -12.22
C ASN A 93 -13.30 -4.41 -10.81
N SER A 94 -12.21 -3.68 -10.63
CA SER A 94 -11.79 -3.20 -9.30
C SER A 94 -12.75 -2.15 -8.70
N VAL A 95 -13.65 -1.53 -9.48
CA VAL A 95 -14.58 -0.51 -8.95
C VAL A 95 -15.94 -1.11 -8.60
N PHE A 96 -16.54 -1.91 -9.49
CA PHE A 96 -17.93 -2.37 -9.32
C PHE A 96 -18.08 -3.89 -9.16
N GLY A 97 -16.96 -4.63 -9.16
CA GLY A 97 -16.96 -6.08 -9.07
C GLY A 97 -17.39 -6.80 -10.35
N THR A 98 -17.82 -6.04 -11.37
CA THR A 98 -18.24 -6.51 -12.70
C THR A 98 -17.19 -6.19 -13.75
N ASP A 99 -17.10 -7.00 -14.79
CA ASP A 99 -16.16 -6.81 -15.90
C ASP A 99 -16.67 -5.70 -16.84
N ASP A 100 -16.30 -4.47 -16.54
CA ASP A 100 -16.73 -3.28 -17.28
C ASP A 100 -15.63 -2.77 -18.23
N ASN A 101 -16.05 -2.07 -19.29
CA ASN A 101 -15.12 -1.29 -20.09
C ASN A 101 -14.73 -0.02 -19.33
N ILE A 102 -13.44 0.32 -19.30
CA ILE A 102 -12.94 1.48 -18.57
C ILE A 102 -13.60 2.81 -19.01
N ILE A 103 -14.08 2.89 -20.28
CA ILE A 103 -14.85 4.03 -20.80
C ILE A 103 -16.19 4.20 -20.05
N ASP A 104 -16.80 3.10 -19.61
CA ASP A 104 -18.10 3.08 -18.94
C ASP A 104 -17.98 3.30 -17.41
N VAL A 105 -16.77 3.23 -16.87
CA VAL A 105 -16.53 3.37 -15.42
C VAL A 105 -16.43 4.84 -15.04
N PRO A 106 -17.39 5.41 -14.25
CA PRO A 106 -17.38 6.82 -13.85
C PRO A 106 -16.45 7.07 -12.66
N ARG A 107 -15.18 6.78 -12.84
CA ARG A 107 -14.09 7.01 -11.86
C ARG A 107 -12.79 7.26 -12.60
N ASN A 108 -11.93 8.09 -12.02
CA ASN A 108 -10.57 8.19 -12.48
C ASN A 108 -9.76 6.98 -12.00
N VAL A 109 -9.17 6.25 -12.95
CA VAL A 109 -8.44 5.01 -12.70
C VAL A 109 -7.19 4.99 -13.56
N THR A 110 -6.08 4.53 -12.97
CA THR A 110 -4.84 4.21 -13.69
C THR A 110 -4.63 2.70 -13.64
N ILE A 111 -4.39 2.07 -14.79
CA ILE A 111 -4.04 0.64 -14.88
C ILE A 111 -2.57 0.52 -15.25
N ILE A 112 -1.80 -0.12 -14.39
CA ILE A 112 -0.37 -0.38 -14.58
C ILE A 112 -0.20 -1.82 -15.01
N SER A 113 0.29 -2.01 -16.22
CA SER A 113 0.51 -3.33 -16.81
C SER A 113 1.80 -3.97 -16.29
N ARG A 114 1.90 -5.31 -16.45
CA ARG A 114 3.13 -6.03 -16.15
C ARG A 114 4.32 -5.52 -16.96
N GLN A 115 4.09 -5.09 -18.21
CA GLN A 115 5.15 -4.52 -19.05
C GLN A 115 5.74 -3.27 -18.40
N GLN A 116 4.91 -2.34 -17.95
CA GLN A 116 5.35 -1.12 -17.27
C GLN A 116 6.08 -1.43 -15.96
N LEU A 117 5.53 -2.34 -15.13
CA LEU A 117 6.20 -2.78 -13.89
C LEU A 117 7.61 -3.34 -14.15
N SER A 118 7.79 -4.06 -15.26
CA SER A 118 9.07 -4.63 -15.66
C SER A 118 10.03 -3.59 -16.23
N ASP A 119 9.55 -2.67 -17.08
CA ASP A 119 10.41 -1.74 -17.83
C ASP A 119 11.06 -0.69 -16.94
N ILE A 120 10.40 -0.27 -15.85
CA ILE A 120 10.91 0.72 -14.91
C ILE A 120 11.29 0.14 -13.54
N SER A 121 11.32 -1.19 -13.42
CA SER A 121 11.79 -1.89 -12.20
C SER A 121 11.09 -1.41 -10.92
N ILE A 122 9.75 -1.42 -10.91
CA ILE A 122 8.98 -1.07 -9.71
C ILE A 122 9.27 -2.06 -8.60
N THR A 123 9.70 -1.54 -7.45
CA THR A 123 10.07 -2.34 -6.26
C THR A 123 9.36 -1.88 -5.00
N ASP A 124 8.73 -0.70 -5.05
CA ASP A 124 8.13 -0.04 -3.89
C ASP A 124 6.92 0.80 -4.30
N VAL A 125 6.06 1.12 -3.34
CA VAL A 125 4.92 2.04 -3.57
C VAL A 125 5.35 3.48 -3.87
N LEU A 126 6.56 3.87 -3.47
CA LEU A 126 7.16 5.17 -3.82
C LEU A 126 7.35 5.31 -5.33
N ASP A 127 7.62 4.20 -6.02
CA ASP A 127 7.82 4.17 -7.47
C ASP A 127 6.52 4.43 -8.27
N PHE A 128 5.34 4.42 -7.64
CA PHE A 128 4.09 4.67 -8.37
C PHE A 128 4.01 6.08 -8.96
N SER A 129 4.73 7.06 -8.38
CA SER A 129 4.87 8.39 -8.97
C SER A 129 5.52 8.39 -10.35
N LYS A 130 6.25 7.33 -10.72
CA LYS A 130 6.82 7.13 -12.06
C LYS A 130 5.78 6.72 -13.10
N LEU A 131 4.58 6.32 -12.68
CA LEU A 131 3.52 5.76 -13.52
C LEU A 131 2.23 6.57 -13.49
N THR A 132 1.96 7.28 -12.40
CA THR A 132 0.80 8.16 -12.29
C THR A 132 1.09 9.37 -11.41
N SER A 133 0.70 10.54 -11.89
CA SER A 133 0.91 11.81 -11.17
C SER A 133 0.02 12.00 -9.94
N SER A 134 -1.00 11.17 -9.74
CA SER A 134 -1.87 11.26 -8.57
C SER A 134 -1.36 10.47 -7.37
N ALA A 135 -0.32 9.65 -7.54
CA ALA A 135 0.29 8.85 -6.49
C ALA A 135 1.67 9.42 -6.14
N PHE A 136 1.72 10.30 -5.16
CA PHE A 136 2.96 10.77 -4.56
C PHE A 136 3.01 10.29 -3.12
N THR A 137 3.88 9.32 -2.85
CA THR A 137 4.00 8.67 -1.56
C THR A 137 5.30 9.10 -0.89
N THR A 138 5.22 9.45 0.37
CA THR A 138 6.38 9.68 1.24
C THR A 138 6.55 8.49 2.18
N THR A 139 7.73 8.33 2.77
CA THR A 139 7.88 7.35 3.85
C THR A 139 7.17 7.87 5.10
N ASN A 140 6.38 7.01 5.74
CA ASN A 140 5.79 7.29 7.03
C ASN A 140 6.65 6.63 8.10
N PHE A 141 7.17 7.40 9.05
CA PHE A 141 8.09 6.91 10.08
C PHE A 141 9.27 6.05 9.55
N GLY A 142 9.71 6.37 8.33
CA GLY A 142 10.84 5.68 7.72
C GLY A 142 10.51 4.41 6.95
N ALA A 143 9.24 3.99 6.89
CA ALA A 143 8.81 2.80 6.16
C ALA A 143 7.82 3.16 5.03
N PRO A 144 8.04 2.67 3.80
CA PRO A 144 7.13 2.86 2.67
C PRO A 144 6.02 1.81 2.67
N SER A 145 5.08 1.88 3.59
CA SER A 145 4.05 0.85 3.76
C SER A 145 2.70 1.20 3.16
N ASN A 146 2.36 2.47 3.06
CA ASN A 146 1.10 2.96 2.50
C ASN A 146 1.33 3.83 1.28
N ALA A 147 0.61 3.54 0.20
CA ALA A 147 0.55 4.48 -0.90
C ALA A 147 -0.30 5.70 -0.54
N SER A 148 0.06 6.84 -1.11
CA SER A 148 -0.73 8.07 -1.05
C SER A 148 -1.30 8.39 -2.43
N ILE A 149 -2.62 8.59 -2.51
CA ILE A 149 -3.32 9.01 -3.72
C ILE A 149 -4.00 10.34 -3.44
N ARG A 150 -3.80 11.32 -4.32
CA ARG A 150 -4.33 12.69 -4.15
C ARG A 150 -3.94 13.31 -2.79
N GLY A 151 -2.72 12.99 -2.29
CA GLY A 151 -2.23 13.47 -1.01
C GLY A 151 -2.88 12.83 0.23
N GLN A 152 -3.58 11.74 0.07
CA GLN A 152 -4.24 11.01 1.15
C GLN A 152 -3.85 9.54 1.12
N SER A 153 -3.73 8.92 2.28
CA SER A 153 -3.47 7.48 2.36
C SER A 153 -4.51 6.68 1.60
N ALA A 154 -4.07 5.60 0.97
CA ALA A 154 -4.89 4.69 0.17
C ALA A 154 -4.94 3.29 0.79
N ASP A 155 -6.07 2.62 0.64
CA ASP A 155 -6.20 1.21 0.99
C ASP A 155 -5.44 0.32 -0.01
N VAL A 156 -4.96 -0.84 0.45
CA VAL A 156 -4.34 -1.86 -0.41
C VAL A 156 -5.27 -3.06 -0.49
N PHE A 157 -5.68 -3.39 -1.72
CA PHE A 157 -6.49 -4.56 -2.02
C PHE A 157 -5.67 -5.64 -2.75
N LEU A 158 -6.07 -6.88 -2.58
CA LEU A 158 -5.60 -8.02 -3.33
C LEU A 158 -6.80 -8.67 -4.03
N ASN A 159 -6.85 -8.56 -5.37
CA ASN A 159 -7.98 -9.05 -6.18
C ASN A 159 -9.34 -8.57 -5.66
N GLY A 160 -9.45 -7.29 -5.32
CA GLY A 160 -10.68 -6.65 -4.88
C GLY A 160 -11.07 -6.84 -3.41
N VAL A 161 -10.24 -7.46 -2.57
CA VAL A 161 -10.42 -7.58 -1.12
C VAL A 161 -9.34 -6.80 -0.40
N ARG A 162 -9.68 -6.04 0.65
CA ARG A 162 -8.69 -5.32 1.43
C ARG A 162 -7.73 -6.28 2.11
N SER A 163 -6.45 -6.27 1.69
CA SER A 163 -5.46 -7.27 2.11
C SER A 163 -4.78 -6.89 3.41
N ARG A 164 -4.38 -5.65 3.56
CA ARG A 164 -3.69 -5.20 4.77
C ARG A 164 -4.22 -3.86 5.24
N ILE A 165 -4.08 -3.63 6.53
CA ILE A 165 -4.32 -2.35 7.17
C ILE A 165 -3.02 -1.98 7.89
N THR A 166 -2.48 -0.82 7.53
CA THR A 166 -1.33 -0.24 8.20
C THR A 166 -1.71 1.14 8.68
N SER A 167 -1.28 1.51 9.87
CA SER A 167 -1.44 2.84 10.42
C SER A 167 -0.09 3.49 10.54
N ASN A 168 0.01 4.79 10.30
CA ASN A 168 1.21 5.58 10.51
C ASN A 168 2.49 4.99 9.89
N GLY A 169 2.39 4.32 8.74
CA GLY A 169 3.54 3.67 8.14
C GLY A 169 3.95 2.34 8.79
N ASN A 170 3.26 1.91 9.82
CA ASN A 170 3.57 0.68 10.54
C ASN A 170 3.03 -0.53 9.78
N GLY A 171 3.90 -1.27 9.14
CA GLY A 171 3.57 -2.43 8.34
C GLY A 171 4.77 -2.91 7.54
N LEU A 172 4.60 -4.02 6.83
CA LEU A 172 5.62 -4.55 5.95
C LEU A 172 5.59 -3.83 4.60
N PRO A 173 6.74 -3.69 3.90
CA PRO A 173 6.77 -3.26 2.52
C PRO A 173 5.84 -4.11 1.65
N ILE A 174 5.31 -3.53 0.56
CA ILE A 174 4.51 -4.31 -0.39
C ILE A 174 5.45 -5.14 -1.27
N ASP A 175 5.19 -6.45 -1.35
CA ASP A 175 5.88 -7.34 -2.27
C ASP A 175 5.14 -7.44 -3.61
N PHE A 176 5.89 -7.40 -4.71
CA PHE A 176 5.36 -7.49 -6.08
C PHE A 176 5.53 -8.87 -6.73
N ASN A 177 6.06 -9.86 -6.00
CA ASN A 177 6.27 -11.21 -6.54
C ASN A 177 4.98 -11.88 -7.04
N SER A 178 3.89 -11.68 -6.31
CA SER A 178 2.58 -12.23 -6.67
C SER A 178 1.80 -11.40 -7.71
N VAL A 179 2.26 -10.19 -8.04
CA VAL A 179 1.50 -9.18 -8.77
C VAL A 179 1.66 -9.31 -10.28
N GLU A 180 0.55 -9.35 -11.01
CA GLU A 180 0.46 -9.31 -12.47
C GLU A 180 0.24 -7.89 -13.01
N SER A 181 -0.63 -7.12 -12.36
CA SER A 181 -0.92 -5.73 -12.69
C SER A 181 -1.42 -4.99 -11.47
N VAL A 182 -1.42 -3.67 -11.52
CA VAL A 182 -1.91 -2.81 -10.45
C VAL A 182 -2.98 -1.88 -10.99
N ASN A 183 -4.13 -1.84 -10.31
CA ASN A 183 -5.18 -0.87 -10.60
C ASN A 183 -5.20 0.17 -9.48
N ILE A 184 -5.00 1.43 -9.82
CA ILE A 184 -5.08 2.56 -8.89
C ILE A 184 -6.41 3.25 -9.10
N VAL A 185 -7.32 3.12 -8.13
CA VAL A 185 -8.63 3.78 -8.14
C VAL A 185 -8.59 4.99 -7.23
N LYS A 186 -8.90 6.17 -7.77
CA LYS A 186 -8.78 7.44 -7.08
C LYS A 186 -10.08 7.82 -6.38
N GLY A 187 -9.96 8.28 -5.11
CA GLY A 187 -11.10 8.58 -4.25
C GLY A 187 -11.67 7.34 -3.51
N PRO A 188 -12.61 7.54 -2.58
CA PRO A 188 -13.11 6.49 -1.68
C PRO A 188 -13.65 5.26 -2.41
N ALA A 189 -13.56 4.09 -1.78
CA ALA A 189 -14.11 2.83 -2.29
C ALA A 189 -15.62 2.91 -2.53
N THR A 190 -16.13 2.09 -3.43
CA THR A 190 -17.55 1.99 -3.75
C THR A 190 -18.28 0.99 -2.83
N ALA A 191 -19.57 0.81 -3.03
CA ALA A 191 -20.39 -0.09 -2.22
C ALA A 191 -19.89 -1.54 -2.24
N VAL A 192 -19.30 -2.01 -3.33
CA VAL A 192 -18.81 -3.40 -3.46
C VAL A 192 -17.56 -3.63 -2.61
N GLN A 193 -16.61 -2.67 -2.56
CA GLN A 193 -15.34 -2.84 -1.85
C GLN A 193 -15.46 -2.64 -0.34
N GLY A 194 -16.56 -2.10 0.12
CA GLY A 194 -16.81 -1.85 1.53
C GLY A 194 -16.34 -0.51 2.04
N THR A 195 -16.58 -0.29 3.32
CA THR A 195 -16.16 0.94 3.98
C THR A 195 -14.66 1.11 3.88
N SER A 196 -14.24 2.22 3.26
CA SER A 196 -12.82 2.60 3.22
C SER A 196 -12.29 2.84 4.62
N MET A 197 -11.09 2.38 4.88
CA MET A 197 -10.31 2.87 6.01
C MET A 197 -9.65 4.19 5.62
N TYR A 198 -9.06 4.26 4.43
CA TYR A 198 -8.47 5.47 3.87
C TYR A 198 -9.28 5.96 2.67
N VAL A 199 -9.39 7.26 2.51
CA VAL A 199 -10.30 7.89 1.53
C VAL A 199 -9.60 8.53 0.34
N GLY A 200 -8.27 8.44 0.24
CA GLY A 200 -7.52 8.89 -0.94
C GLY A 200 -7.81 8.04 -2.17
N GLY A 201 -8.07 6.77 -1.96
CA GLY A 201 -8.32 5.78 -2.98
C GLY A 201 -7.91 4.38 -2.54
N PHE A 202 -7.71 3.52 -3.50
CA PHE A 202 -7.14 2.21 -3.23
C PHE A 202 -6.29 1.70 -4.39
N ILE A 203 -5.33 0.85 -4.03
CA ILE A 203 -4.49 0.12 -4.97
C ILE A 203 -4.94 -1.32 -4.95
N ASP A 204 -5.42 -1.83 -6.08
CA ASP A 204 -5.79 -3.24 -6.22
C ASP A 204 -4.69 -4.00 -6.93
N LEU A 205 -4.00 -4.84 -6.19
CA LEU A 205 -2.94 -5.73 -6.67
C LEU A 205 -3.59 -6.97 -7.28
N ILE A 206 -3.49 -7.09 -8.59
CA ILE A 206 -4.04 -8.23 -9.33
C ILE A 206 -3.01 -9.35 -9.36
N SER A 207 -3.35 -10.50 -8.81
CA SER A 207 -2.42 -11.61 -8.69
C SER A 207 -2.17 -12.33 -10.01
N LYS A 208 -0.98 -12.89 -10.16
CA LYS A 208 -0.58 -13.77 -11.24
C LYS A 208 -1.50 -15.00 -11.31
N ARG A 209 -2.04 -15.30 -12.50
CA ARG A 209 -2.89 -16.48 -12.72
C ARG A 209 -2.11 -17.62 -13.39
N PRO A 210 -2.48 -18.89 -13.13
CA PRO A 210 -1.93 -20.06 -13.84
C PRO A 210 -2.19 -20.04 -15.34
N TYR A 211 -1.30 -20.67 -16.10
CA TYR A 211 -1.38 -20.84 -17.56
C TYR A 211 -2.04 -22.15 -17.93
N PHE A 212 -2.98 -22.12 -18.89
CA PHE A 212 -3.61 -23.32 -19.47
C PHE A 212 -3.07 -23.66 -20.86
N ASP A 213 -2.38 -22.74 -21.51
CA ASP A 213 -1.89 -22.82 -22.90
C ASP A 213 -0.48 -23.41 -23.03
N GLY A 214 0.13 -23.85 -21.94
CA GLY A 214 1.44 -24.50 -21.91
C GLY A 214 2.21 -24.16 -20.64
N THR A 215 3.31 -24.86 -20.43
CA THR A 215 4.25 -24.57 -19.35
C THR A 215 5.13 -23.39 -19.75
N LYS A 216 5.17 -22.38 -18.91
CA LYS A 216 5.99 -21.17 -19.08
C LYS A 216 6.76 -20.90 -17.79
N GLY A 217 7.98 -20.40 -17.92
CA GLY A 217 8.76 -20.05 -16.75
C GLY A 217 9.81 -19.01 -17.04
N SER A 218 10.34 -18.41 -15.98
CA SER A 218 11.49 -17.52 -16.05
C SER A 218 12.28 -17.50 -14.75
N VAL A 219 13.58 -17.29 -14.89
CA VAL A 219 14.51 -17.01 -13.79
C VAL A 219 15.18 -15.69 -14.09
N SER A 220 15.32 -14.82 -13.09
CA SER A 220 16.09 -13.58 -13.25
C SER A 220 16.99 -13.31 -12.06
N VAL A 221 18.10 -12.60 -12.35
CA VAL A 221 18.99 -12.03 -11.34
C VAL A 221 19.25 -10.57 -11.68
N THR A 222 19.32 -9.73 -10.63
CA THR A 222 19.64 -8.32 -10.75
C THR A 222 20.73 -7.97 -9.77
N PHE A 223 21.73 -7.23 -10.24
CA PHE A 223 22.80 -6.63 -9.42
C PHE A 223 22.74 -5.11 -9.62
N GLY A 224 23.03 -4.35 -8.58
CA GLY A 224 22.96 -2.91 -8.68
C GLY A 224 23.76 -2.16 -7.63
N SER A 225 23.69 -0.83 -7.69
CA SER A 225 24.26 0.09 -6.70
C SER A 225 23.82 -0.30 -5.29
N TYR A 226 24.64 0.06 -4.30
CA TYR A 226 24.39 -0.22 -2.88
C TYR A 226 24.32 -1.72 -2.54
N ASP A 227 25.15 -2.54 -3.23
CA ASP A 227 25.19 -3.99 -3.05
C ASP A 227 23.83 -4.68 -3.26
N THR A 228 23.02 -4.11 -4.16
CA THR A 228 21.70 -4.65 -4.49
C THR A 228 21.83 -5.99 -5.21
N LYS A 229 21.16 -7.00 -4.69
CA LYS A 229 21.02 -8.34 -5.28
C LYS A 229 19.57 -8.75 -5.21
N ARG A 230 18.98 -9.05 -6.36
CA ARG A 230 17.61 -9.59 -6.46
C ARG A 230 17.57 -10.81 -7.35
N TRP A 231 16.70 -11.75 -7.04
CA TRP A 231 16.48 -12.94 -7.84
C TRP A 231 15.01 -13.31 -7.86
N THR A 232 14.54 -13.83 -8.99
CA THR A 232 13.16 -14.30 -9.14
C THR A 232 13.12 -15.64 -9.86
N LEU A 233 12.11 -16.44 -9.50
CA LEU A 233 11.71 -17.65 -10.22
C LEU A 233 10.20 -17.56 -10.40
N ASP A 234 9.70 -17.80 -11.61
CA ASP A 234 8.27 -17.89 -11.91
C ASP A 234 8.06 -19.06 -12.88
N VAL A 235 7.20 -20.00 -12.52
CA VAL A 235 6.87 -21.14 -13.34
C VAL A 235 5.41 -21.52 -13.18
N GLY A 236 4.75 -21.86 -14.28
CA GLY A 236 3.35 -22.33 -14.26
C GLY A 236 3.00 -23.06 -15.53
N GLY A 237 1.89 -23.79 -15.47
CA GLY A 237 1.38 -24.52 -16.60
C GLY A 237 0.18 -25.42 -16.27
N PRO A 238 -0.38 -26.12 -17.27
CA PRO A 238 -1.49 -27.03 -17.06
C PRO A 238 -1.04 -28.32 -16.34
N ILE A 239 -1.78 -28.73 -15.31
CA ILE A 239 -1.72 -30.10 -14.75
C ILE A 239 -2.65 -30.99 -15.56
N SER A 240 -3.79 -30.42 -15.98
CA SER A 240 -4.77 -31.07 -16.86
C SER A 240 -5.50 -29.98 -17.69
N LYS A 241 -6.45 -30.40 -18.53
CA LYS A 241 -7.29 -29.45 -19.29
C LYS A 241 -8.11 -28.52 -18.37
N THR A 242 -8.37 -28.96 -17.15
CA THR A 242 -9.23 -28.23 -16.19
C THR A 242 -8.49 -27.69 -14.97
N LEU A 243 -7.21 -28.02 -14.78
CA LEU A 243 -6.41 -27.61 -13.62
C LEU A 243 -5.05 -27.11 -14.07
N ALA A 244 -4.70 -25.93 -13.63
CA ALA A 244 -3.40 -25.32 -13.87
C ALA A 244 -2.79 -24.77 -12.58
N TYR A 245 -1.46 -24.64 -12.55
CA TYR A 245 -0.69 -24.11 -11.41
C TYR A 245 0.23 -22.98 -11.82
N ARG A 246 0.62 -22.15 -10.84
CA ARG A 246 1.73 -21.20 -10.96
C ARG A 246 2.43 -21.07 -9.61
N VAL A 247 3.75 -21.07 -9.62
CA VAL A 247 4.61 -20.82 -8.44
C VAL A 247 5.57 -19.71 -8.80
N SER A 248 5.73 -18.75 -7.91
CA SER A 248 6.67 -17.65 -8.06
C SER A 248 7.43 -17.42 -6.75
N TYR A 249 8.73 -17.21 -6.84
CA TYR A 249 9.60 -16.89 -5.71
C TYR A 249 10.46 -15.69 -6.04
N SER A 250 10.63 -14.79 -5.09
CA SER A 250 11.58 -13.68 -5.17
C SER A 250 12.37 -13.53 -3.89
N GLY A 251 13.57 -12.98 -4.01
CA GLY A 251 14.39 -12.57 -2.89
C GLY A 251 15.17 -11.30 -3.21
N GLU A 252 15.48 -10.55 -2.18
CA GLU A 252 16.29 -9.34 -2.24
C GLU A 252 17.27 -9.31 -1.07
N ASP A 253 18.51 -8.88 -1.34
CA ASP A 253 19.53 -8.53 -0.34
C ASP A 253 20.21 -7.24 -0.81
N THR A 254 20.05 -6.12 -0.09
CA THR A 254 20.63 -4.82 -0.41
C THR A 254 21.06 -4.10 0.85
N LYS A 255 22.16 -3.35 0.77
CA LYS A 255 22.60 -2.47 1.86
C LYS A 255 21.87 -1.12 1.86
N GLY A 256 21.32 -0.70 0.71
CA GLY A 256 20.67 0.59 0.58
C GLY A 256 21.63 1.79 0.54
N TYR A 257 21.05 2.96 0.30
CA TYR A 257 21.76 4.24 0.13
C TYR A 257 22.33 4.78 1.45
N PHE A 258 21.62 4.63 2.55
CA PHE A 258 21.98 5.20 3.84
C PHE A 258 22.93 4.30 4.61
N HIS A 259 23.78 4.90 5.44
CA HIS A 259 24.67 4.16 6.34
C HIS A 259 23.90 3.21 7.23
N ASP A 260 24.46 2.03 7.46
CA ASP A 260 23.89 0.94 8.28
C ASP A 260 22.47 0.51 7.83
N GLY A 261 22.11 0.82 6.57
CA GLY A 261 20.86 0.40 5.98
C GLY A 261 20.95 -0.98 5.35
N PHE A 262 19.85 -1.71 5.39
CA PHE A 262 19.71 -2.95 4.65
C PHE A 262 18.22 -3.28 4.42
N LYS A 263 18.00 -4.13 3.42
CA LYS A 263 16.70 -4.77 3.15
C LYS A 263 16.93 -6.17 2.66
N LYS A 264 16.36 -7.16 3.35
CA LYS A 264 16.38 -8.58 2.99
C LYS A 264 14.96 -9.09 2.97
N THR A 265 14.55 -9.64 1.83
CA THR A 265 13.19 -10.14 1.68
C THR A 265 13.15 -11.48 0.98
N HIS A 266 12.14 -12.27 1.31
CA HIS A 266 11.81 -13.51 0.63
C HIS A 266 10.29 -13.58 0.44
N ALA A 267 9.84 -13.82 -0.79
CA ALA A 267 8.43 -14.00 -1.09
C ALA A 267 8.19 -15.27 -1.88
N LEU A 268 7.30 -16.11 -1.40
CA LEU A 268 6.83 -17.30 -2.08
C LEU A 268 5.34 -17.15 -2.38
N TYR A 269 4.98 -17.32 -3.64
CA TYR A 269 3.61 -17.28 -4.12
C TYR A 269 3.26 -18.61 -4.81
N GLY A 270 2.07 -19.14 -4.53
CA GLY A 270 1.50 -20.30 -5.18
C GLY A 270 0.06 -20.07 -5.60
N ALA A 271 -0.33 -20.55 -6.78
CA ALA A 271 -1.68 -20.42 -7.29
C ALA A 271 -2.15 -21.69 -8.03
N LEU A 272 -3.45 -21.97 -7.91
CA LEU A 272 -4.16 -23.00 -8.64
C LEU A 272 -5.40 -22.40 -9.31
N ALA A 273 -5.66 -22.77 -10.56
CA ALA A 273 -6.89 -22.43 -11.25
C ALA A 273 -7.59 -23.74 -11.68
N PHE A 274 -8.84 -23.91 -11.25
CA PHE A 274 -9.65 -25.08 -11.58
C PHE A 274 -10.89 -24.67 -12.34
N ARG A 275 -11.02 -25.13 -13.60
CA ARG A 275 -12.09 -24.84 -14.57
C ARG A 275 -12.69 -26.11 -15.12
N PRO A 276 -13.54 -26.82 -14.34
CA PRO A 276 -14.13 -28.10 -14.80
C PRO A 276 -15.17 -27.91 -15.92
N SER A 277 -15.70 -26.67 -16.05
CA SER A 277 -16.67 -26.30 -17.09
C SER A 277 -16.55 -24.80 -17.42
N THR A 278 -17.24 -24.35 -18.45
CA THR A 278 -17.37 -22.93 -18.82
C THR A 278 -18.19 -22.13 -17.81
N SER A 279 -18.94 -22.80 -16.94
CA SER A 279 -19.78 -22.15 -15.91
C SER A 279 -19.12 -22.05 -14.54
N TYR A 280 -17.97 -22.68 -14.29
CA TYR A 280 -17.31 -22.65 -12.98
C TYR A 280 -15.81 -22.38 -13.10
N ASP A 281 -15.34 -21.36 -12.37
CA ASP A 281 -13.92 -21.01 -12.21
C ASP A 281 -13.61 -20.92 -10.71
N LEU A 282 -12.59 -21.64 -10.25
CA LEU A 282 -12.01 -21.51 -8.91
C LEU A 282 -10.56 -21.09 -9.05
N PHE A 283 -10.22 -19.97 -8.44
CA PHE A 283 -8.87 -19.47 -8.32
C PHE A 283 -8.45 -19.47 -6.86
N LEU A 284 -7.46 -20.29 -6.53
CA LEU A 284 -6.83 -20.35 -5.20
C LEU A 284 -5.46 -19.72 -5.30
N ASN A 285 -5.09 -18.88 -4.35
CA ASN A 285 -3.73 -18.37 -4.23
C ASN A 285 -3.30 -18.24 -2.78
N ALA A 286 -2.00 -18.37 -2.55
CA ALA A 286 -1.37 -18.20 -1.25
C ALA A 286 -0.04 -17.48 -1.42
N GLN A 287 0.33 -16.67 -0.44
CA GLN A 287 1.60 -15.96 -0.39
C GLN A 287 2.20 -16.04 1.00
N ILE A 288 3.51 -16.20 1.06
CA ILE A 288 4.34 -16.00 2.26
C ILE A 288 5.32 -14.89 1.91
N PHE A 289 5.39 -13.87 2.75
CA PHE A 289 6.35 -12.78 2.62
C PHE A 289 7.08 -12.60 3.93
N ASP A 290 8.40 -12.70 3.89
CA ASP A 290 9.31 -12.47 5.01
C ASP A 290 10.18 -11.26 4.68
N ALA A 291 10.28 -10.30 5.59
CA ALA A 291 11.05 -9.09 5.41
C ALA A 291 11.84 -8.75 6.67
N ASN A 292 13.12 -8.45 6.48
CA ASN A 292 13.99 -7.86 7.47
C ASN A 292 14.65 -6.63 6.84
N TYR A 293 14.44 -5.45 7.43
CA TYR A 293 14.88 -4.18 6.86
C TYR A 293 15.10 -3.13 7.94
N THR A 294 15.75 -2.05 7.56
CA THR A 294 15.88 -0.88 8.42
C THR A 294 14.92 0.21 7.98
N GLU A 295 14.24 0.82 8.93
CA GLU A 295 13.49 2.05 8.72
C GLU A 295 14.42 3.25 8.62
N ASN A 296 13.96 4.33 8.00
CA ASN A 296 14.80 5.49 7.77
C ASN A 296 14.04 6.79 8.04
N TRP A 297 14.31 7.42 9.16
CA TRP A 297 13.73 8.71 9.53
C TRP A 297 14.36 9.89 8.77
N GLY A 298 15.55 9.73 8.19
CA GLY A 298 16.26 10.79 7.46
C GLY A 298 17.19 11.65 8.32
N ILE A 299 17.48 12.85 7.82
CA ILE A 299 18.34 13.84 8.45
C ILE A 299 17.47 14.77 9.29
N ASN A 300 17.79 14.90 10.57
CA ASN A 300 17.10 15.79 11.51
C ASN A 300 17.63 17.24 11.45
N ARG A 301 17.15 18.11 12.34
CA ARG A 301 17.58 19.53 12.46
C ARG A 301 17.38 20.27 11.14
N VAL A 302 16.25 20.07 10.50
CA VAL A 302 15.96 20.58 9.16
C VAL A 302 15.91 22.10 9.19
N THR A 303 16.68 22.73 8.30
CA THR A 303 16.67 24.16 8.02
C THR A 303 16.48 24.38 6.53
N GLN A 304 16.09 25.59 6.12
CA GLN A 304 16.06 25.92 4.69
C GLN A 304 17.47 25.84 4.08
N ASP A 305 18.51 26.16 4.86
CA ASP A 305 19.90 26.06 4.42
C ASP A 305 20.35 24.61 4.18
N LEU A 306 19.80 23.63 4.94
CA LEU A 306 19.99 22.21 4.65
C LEU A 306 19.32 21.82 3.33
N ILE A 307 18.11 22.31 3.09
CA ILE A 307 17.36 22.01 1.85
C ILE A 307 18.04 22.61 0.63
N ASP A 308 18.42 23.90 0.70
CA ASP A 308 18.92 24.66 -0.44
C ASP A 308 20.40 24.42 -0.75
N ASN A 309 21.21 24.22 0.30
CA ASN A 309 22.67 24.21 0.20
C ASN A 309 23.31 22.94 0.77
N GLY A 310 22.54 22.00 1.31
CA GLY A 310 23.06 20.79 1.93
C GLY A 310 23.82 21.05 3.23
N ARG A 311 23.58 22.18 3.93
CA ARG A 311 24.33 22.53 5.14
C ARG A 311 23.58 22.16 6.41
N TYR A 312 24.15 21.23 7.16
CA TYR A 312 23.62 20.71 8.41
C TYR A 312 24.04 21.55 9.60
N THR A 313 23.14 21.94 10.48
CA THR A 313 23.41 22.67 11.71
C THR A 313 23.75 21.71 12.84
N THR A 314 24.98 21.73 13.32
CA THR A 314 25.49 20.87 14.41
C THR A 314 24.91 21.27 15.77
N GLY A 315 25.11 20.44 16.80
CA GLY A 315 24.77 20.70 18.18
C GLY A 315 25.99 21.07 19.01
N ILE A 316 25.82 21.95 19.99
CA ILE A 316 26.87 22.30 20.96
C ILE A 316 26.76 21.46 22.23
N ASN A 317 25.55 21.29 22.76
CA ASN A 317 25.28 20.66 24.05
C ASN A 317 24.44 19.39 23.92
N VAL A 318 24.39 18.79 22.73
CA VAL A 318 23.71 17.52 22.51
C VAL A 318 24.50 16.39 23.12
N ASN A 319 23.81 15.44 23.73
CA ASN A 319 24.44 14.39 24.52
C ASN A 319 24.57 13.07 23.75
N ASN A 320 24.79 13.12 22.44
CA ASN A 320 25.00 11.92 21.64
C ASN A 320 26.48 11.57 21.50
N GLY A 321 27.11 11.20 22.61
CA GLY A 321 28.49 10.71 22.62
C GLY A 321 29.49 11.61 23.32
N VAL A 322 29.09 12.66 24.01
CA VAL A 322 30.01 13.50 24.76
C VAL A 322 29.62 13.52 26.24
N GLY A 323 30.35 12.80 27.06
CA GLY A 323 30.56 13.07 28.47
C GLY A 323 29.69 12.38 29.51
N ALA A 324 28.64 11.69 29.18
CA ALA A 324 27.96 10.86 30.19
C ALA A 324 27.77 9.44 29.66
N PRO A 325 28.23 8.43 30.37
CA PRO A 325 27.86 7.05 30.05
C PRO A 325 26.35 6.90 30.18
N ILE A 326 25.72 6.21 29.25
CA ILE A 326 24.28 5.87 29.28
C ILE A 326 23.94 4.91 30.43
N SER A 327 24.82 4.70 31.36
CA SER A 327 24.50 4.05 32.64
C SER A 327 23.43 4.79 33.45
N ASP A 328 23.20 6.08 33.15
CA ASP A 328 22.10 6.85 33.69
C ASP A 328 21.23 7.41 32.54
N PRO A 329 20.16 6.70 32.16
CA PRO A 329 19.21 7.18 31.17
C PRO A 329 18.51 8.48 31.54
N GLN A 330 18.50 8.87 32.82
CA GLN A 330 17.97 10.16 33.26
C GLN A 330 18.86 11.33 32.85
N ASN A 331 20.13 11.09 32.60
CA ASN A 331 21.08 12.06 32.04
C ASN A 331 21.30 11.85 30.55
N SER A 332 20.50 10.99 29.91
CA SER A 332 20.51 10.80 28.49
C SER A 332 19.84 11.98 27.78
N VAL A 333 20.03 12.05 26.48
CA VAL A 333 19.41 12.98 25.54
C VAL A 333 17.92 13.23 25.79
N PHE A 334 17.21 12.26 26.35
CA PHE A 334 15.77 12.31 26.67
C PHE A 334 15.39 13.26 27.78
N VAL A 335 16.24 13.42 28.75
CA VAL A 335 16.03 14.41 29.82
C VAL A 335 16.15 15.83 29.27
N LEU A 336 16.84 16.02 28.16
CA LEU A 336 16.93 17.30 27.45
C LEU A 336 15.60 17.72 26.83
N GLY A 337 14.70 16.78 26.45
CA GLY A 337 13.35 17.07 26.00
C GLY A 337 12.43 17.64 27.07
N GLY A 338 12.76 17.47 28.37
CA GLY A 338 12.00 17.98 29.51
C GLY A 338 12.22 19.45 29.84
N GLY A 339 12.52 20.34 28.89
CA GLY A 339 12.69 21.78 29.08
C GLY A 339 14.11 22.28 28.94
N ASN A 340 15.05 21.45 28.52
CA ASN A 340 16.42 21.86 28.25
C ASN A 340 16.52 22.48 26.84
N THR A 341 17.29 23.55 26.73
CA THR A 341 17.48 24.26 25.48
C THR A 341 18.44 23.52 24.59
N ILE A 342 18.03 23.22 23.36
CA ILE A 342 18.91 22.70 22.32
C ILE A 342 19.83 23.84 21.90
N ALA A 343 21.15 23.66 22.01
CA ALA A 343 22.09 24.61 21.48
C ALA A 343 22.49 24.25 20.04
N TRP A 344 22.49 25.26 19.21
CA TRP A 344 22.84 25.19 17.79
C TRP A 344 24.30 25.59 17.60
N GLY A 345 25.04 24.69 16.95
CA GLY A 345 26.45 24.89 16.60
C GLY A 345 26.63 25.46 15.19
N PRO A 346 27.87 25.46 14.68
CA PRO A 346 28.15 25.87 13.32
C PRO A 346 27.55 24.90 12.29
N THR A 347 27.34 25.39 11.07
CA THR A 347 26.92 24.57 9.96
C THR A 347 28.10 23.85 9.31
N VAL A 348 27.85 22.62 8.85
CA VAL A 348 28.81 21.80 8.10
C VAL A 348 28.09 21.22 6.86
N GLN A 349 28.84 20.78 5.86
CA GLN A 349 28.25 20.05 4.74
C GLN A 349 27.63 18.76 5.23
N ALA A 350 26.35 18.54 4.95
CA ALA A 350 25.66 17.32 5.31
C ALA A 350 26.23 16.09 4.57
N ASN A 351 26.38 15.00 5.27
CA ASN A 351 26.54 13.74 4.61
C ASN A 351 25.16 13.18 4.25
N ARG A 352 24.82 13.17 2.97
CA ARG A 352 23.51 12.73 2.48
C ARG A 352 23.18 11.24 2.76
N HIS A 353 24.20 10.43 3.06
CA HIS A 353 24.04 9.04 3.53
C HIS A 353 23.70 8.93 5.02
N SER A 354 23.78 10.04 5.75
CA SER A 354 23.45 10.06 7.18
C SER A 354 21.95 10.04 7.42
N ARG A 355 21.56 9.46 8.54
CA ARG A 355 20.18 9.37 9.01
C ARG A 355 20.15 9.21 10.51
N LEU A 356 19.01 9.52 11.11
CA LEU A 356 18.73 9.09 12.48
C LEU A 356 18.56 7.57 12.47
N LEU A 357 19.61 6.85 12.74
CA LEU A 357 19.58 5.40 12.91
C LEU A 357 20.73 4.98 13.79
N MET A 358 20.46 4.06 14.68
CA MET A 358 21.47 3.42 15.49
C MET A 358 21.85 2.08 14.91
N PRO A 359 23.14 1.70 14.92
CA PRO A 359 23.56 0.38 14.52
C PRO A 359 22.78 -0.72 15.27
N GLY A 360 22.35 -1.75 14.55
CA GLY A 360 21.58 -2.87 15.09
C GLY A 360 20.08 -2.67 15.18
N ASN A 361 19.56 -1.52 14.75
CA ASN A 361 18.12 -1.34 14.62
C ASN A 361 17.62 -2.07 13.37
N ASP A 362 16.50 -2.78 13.51
CA ASP A 362 15.89 -3.51 12.43
C ASP A 362 14.37 -3.64 12.60
N SER A 363 13.70 -3.95 11.50
CA SER A 363 12.30 -4.31 11.43
C SER A 363 12.17 -5.68 10.81
N ASN A 364 11.64 -6.62 11.57
CA ASN A 364 11.41 -7.99 11.12
C ASN A 364 9.91 -8.25 11.01
N GLY A 365 9.47 -8.92 9.97
CA GLY A 365 8.08 -9.33 9.90
C GLY A 365 7.81 -10.39 8.86
N VAL A 366 6.73 -11.11 9.10
CA VAL A 366 6.22 -12.13 8.20
C VAL A 366 4.74 -11.92 7.94
N GLU A 367 4.33 -12.12 6.70
CA GLU A 367 2.94 -12.07 6.27
C GLU A 367 2.57 -13.36 5.53
N TYR A 368 1.42 -13.92 5.89
CA TYR A 368 0.77 -15.04 5.19
C TYR A 368 -0.56 -14.57 4.64
N ASN A 369 -0.81 -14.80 3.36
CA ASN A 369 -2.09 -14.53 2.70
C ASN A 369 -2.62 -15.81 2.06
N LEU A 370 -3.93 -16.04 2.17
CA LEU A 370 -4.64 -17.11 1.49
C LEU A 370 -5.94 -16.56 0.92
N GLN A 371 -6.20 -16.83 -0.35
CA GLN A 371 -7.40 -16.36 -1.03
C GLN A 371 -8.01 -17.44 -1.91
N ALA A 372 -9.34 -17.54 -1.88
CA ALA A 372 -10.14 -18.34 -2.77
C ALA A 372 -11.18 -17.46 -3.47
N ILE A 373 -11.16 -17.45 -4.81
CA ILE A 373 -12.16 -16.75 -5.63
C ILE A 373 -12.90 -17.77 -6.45
N GLN A 374 -14.21 -17.86 -6.23
CA GLN A 374 -15.09 -18.79 -6.94
C GLN A 374 -16.08 -17.99 -7.77
N THR A 375 -16.27 -18.38 -9.02
CA THR A 375 -17.27 -17.80 -9.92
C THR A 375 -18.11 -18.91 -10.52
N LEU A 376 -19.42 -18.86 -10.29
CA LEU A 376 -20.40 -19.78 -10.83
C LEU A 376 -21.39 -19.02 -11.71
N LYS A 377 -21.35 -19.27 -13.02
CA LYS A 377 -22.36 -18.78 -13.98
C LYS A 377 -23.55 -19.74 -13.93
N VAL A 378 -24.59 -19.38 -13.16
CA VAL A 378 -25.81 -20.17 -12.99
C VAL A 378 -26.66 -20.12 -14.26
N SER A 379 -26.67 -18.96 -14.93
CA SER A 379 -27.31 -18.75 -16.23
C SER A 379 -26.55 -17.67 -17.02
N PRO A 380 -26.89 -17.42 -18.28
CA PRO A 380 -26.28 -16.29 -19.03
C PRO A 380 -26.47 -14.91 -18.39
N THR A 381 -27.49 -14.77 -17.55
CA THR A 381 -27.83 -13.51 -16.88
C THR A 381 -27.56 -13.50 -15.38
N PHE A 382 -27.22 -14.63 -14.77
CA PHE A 382 -27.01 -14.73 -13.33
C PHE A 382 -25.69 -15.42 -12.98
N THR A 383 -24.83 -14.71 -12.24
CA THR A 383 -23.55 -15.20 -11.75
C THR A 383 -23.47 -15.03 -10.24
N VAL A 384 -22.97 -16.06 -9.56
CA VAL A 384 -22.61 -16.02 -8.14
C VAL A 384 -21.09 -15.99 -8.05
N LYS A 385 -20.54 -15.00 -7.33
CA LYS A 385 -19.11 -14.90 -7.05
C LYS A 385 -18.92 -14.92 -5.54
N ASN A 386 -17.98 -15.73 -5.05
CA ASN A 386 -17.59 -15.75 -3.65
C ASN A 386 -16.09 -15.55 -3.57
N THR A 387 -15.68 -14.64 -2.71
CA THR A 387 -14.27 -14.38 -2.40
C THR A 387 -14.06 -14.58 -0.90
N THR A 388 -13.18 -15.52 -0.56
CA THR A 388 -12.73 -15.76 0.81
C THR A 388 -11.28 -15.37 0.91
N PHE A 389 -10.93 -14.61 1.93
CA PHE A 389 -9.58 -14.13 2.20
C PHE A 389 -9.22 -14.33 3.65
N TRP A 390 -7.98 -14.69 3.90
CA TRP A 390 -7.39 -14.75 5.22
C TRP A 390 -5.95 -14.23 5.17
N SER A 391 -5.56 -13.45 6.18
CA SER A 391 -4.18 -13.02 6.37
C SER A 391 -3.75 -13.07 7.82
N TYR A 392 -2.46 -13.27 8.00
CA TYR A 392 -1.77 -13.17 9.28
C TYR A 392 -0.50 -12.36 9.08
N THR A 393 -0.24 -11.40 9.96
CA THR A 393 1.01 -10.64 9.99
C THR A 393 1.55 -10.64 11.40
N SER A 394 2.85 -10.83 11.53
CA SER A 394 3.63 -10.57 12.74
C SER A 394 4.78 -9.65 12.39
N ARG A 395 5.06 -8.68 13.25
CA ARG A 395 6.14 -7.70 13.06
C ARG A 395 6.77 -7.37 14.40
N ASP A 396 8.09 -7.23 14.39
CA ASP A 396 8.90 -6.72 15.50
C ASP A 396 9.82 -5.63 14.97
N THR A 397 9.72 -4.43 15.52
CA THR A 397 10.47 -3.26 15.07
C THR A 397 11.15 -2.59 16.24
N ILE A 398 12.42 -2.24 16.05
CA ILE A 398 13.13 -1.20 16.80
C ILE A 398 13.66 -0.21 15.78
N SER A 399 13.02 0.94 15.74
CA SER A 399 13.33 1.99 14.77
C SER A 399 14.37 2.98 15.29
N THR A 400 14.68 3.91 14.47
CA THR A 400 15.83 4.81 14.51
C THR A 400 15.82 5.84 15.61
N TYR A 401 14.66 6.15 16.15
CA TYR A 401 14.49 7.25 17.08
C TYR A 401 13.77 6.82 18.37
N TYR A 402 14.05 5.59 18.81
CA TYR A 402 13.45 4.95 19.98
C TYR A 402 11.99 4.51 19.82
N TYR A 403 11.52 4.45 18.61
CA TYR A 403 10.27 3.78 18.32
C TYR A 403 10.43 2.26 18.40
N SER A 404 9.59 1.63 19.18
CA SER A 404 9.55 0.18 19.35
C SER A 404 8.13 -0.30 19.15
N GLU A 405 7.94 -1.27 18.24
CA GLU A 405 6.62 -1.84 17.97
C GLU A 405 6.69 -3.35 17.90
N ILE A 406 5.68 -4.00 18.44
CA ILE A 406 5.43 -5.42 18.28
C ILE A 406 3.98 -5.60 17.87
N ILE A 407 3.77 -6.27 16.74
CA ILE A 407 2.45 -6.69 16.27
C ILE A 407 2.46 -8.22 16.24
N ASP A 408 1.67 -8.87 17.10
CA ASP A 408 1.56 -10.33 17.15
C ASP A 408 0.31 -10.79 17.93
N PRO A 409 -0.74 -11.25 17.23
CA PRO A 409 -0.94 -11.30 15.80
C PRO A 409 -1.66 -10.07 15.23
N SER A 410 -1.59 -9.87 13.89
CA SER A 410 -2.58 -9.16 13.12
C SER A 410 -3.26 -10.14 12.17
N ILE A 411 -4.53 -10.44 12.40
CA ILE A 411 -5.32 -11.43 11.64
C ILE A 411 -6.52 -10.74 11.02
N PHE A 412 -6.72 -11.00 9.72
CA PHE A 412 -7.93 -10.60 8.99
C PHE A 412 -8.53 -11.81 8.29
N ALA A 413 -9.85 -11.92 8.32
CA ALA A 413 -10.61 -12.91 7.57
C ALA A 413 -11.83 -12.22 6.95
N GLU A 414 -12.06 -12.44 5.66
CA GLU A 414 -13.17 -11.85 4.92
C GLU A 414 -13.83 -12.87 4.03
N ASN A 415 -15.16 -12.85 3.96
CA ASN A 415 -15.93 -13.59 2.98
C ASN A 415 -16.95 -12.65 2.34
N ARG A 416 -16.84 -12.44 1.03
CA ARG A 416 -17.78 -11.65 0.25
C ARG A 416 -18.47 -12.53 -0.77
N THR A 417 -19.80 -12.55 -0.70
CA THR A 417 -20.66 -13.22 -1.66
C THR A 417 -21.41 -12.21 -2.49
N GLU A 418 -21.28 -12.30 -3.80
CA GLU A 418 -21.82 -11.39 -4.80
C GLU A 418 -22.82 -12.14 -5.70
N PHE A 419 -23.98 -11.55 -5.92
CA PHE A 419 -25.03 -12.00 -6.85
C PHE A 419 -25.10 -10.98 -7.98
N ILE A 420 -24.55 -11.34 -9.13
CA ILE A 420 -24.44 -10.46 -10.29
C ILE A 420 -25.55 -10.85 -11.28
N VAL A 421 -26.47 -9.91 -11.51
CA VAL A 421 -27.63 -10.09 -12.41
C VAL A 421 -27.48 -9.15 -13.60
N LYS A 422 -27.42 -9.70 -14.81
CA LYS A 422 -27.51 -8.91 -16.04
C LYS A 422 -28.98 -8.66 -16.34
N LEU A 423 -29.35 -7.40 -16.40
CA LEU A 423 -30.69 -6.93 -16.76
C LEU A 423 -30.70 -6.53 -18.24
N GLU A 424 -31.88 -6.37 -18.84
CA GLU A 424 -32.04 -5.91 -20.24
C GLU A 424 -31.29 -4.57 -20.48
N LYS A 425 -31.33 -3.66 -19.51
CA LYS A 425 -30.72 -2.33 -19.60
C LYS A 425 -29.69 -2.06 -18.51
N GLY A 426 -28.87 -3.07 -18.14
CA GLY A 426 -27.85 -2.83 -17.13
C GLY A 426 -27.41 -4.06 -16.36
N THR A 427 -26.79 -3.80 -15.21
CA THR A 427 -26.28 -4.86 -14.33
C THR A 427 -26.55 -4.49 -12.88
N LEU A 428 -26.93 -5.44 -12.06
CA LEU A 428 -27.01 -5.32 -10.61
C LEU A 428 -26.05 -6.30 -9.97
N ASN A 429 -25.18 -5.82 -9.12
CA ASN A 429 -24.33 -6.61 -8.22
C ASN A 429 -24.78 -6.34 -6.79
N THR A 430 -25.28 -7.35 -6.08
CA THR A 430 -25.71 -7.25 -4.69
C THR A 430 -25.13 -8.40 -3.88
N GLY A 431 -24.94 -8.19 -2.60
CA GLY A 431 -24.33 -9.23 -1.80
C GLY A 431 -24.17 -8.88 -0.33
N LEU A 432 -23.39 -9.73 0.31
CA LEU A 432 -23.04 -9.62 1.72
C LEU A 432 -21.52 -9.79 1.87
N ASP A 433 -20.94 -8.92 2.69
CA ASP A 433 -19.55 -8.98 3.08
C ASP A 433 -19.44 -9.15 4.60
N LEU A 434 -18.66 -10.14 5.01
CA LEU A 434 -18.39 -10.48 6.40
C LEU A 434 -16.90 -10.35 6.64
N ARG A 435 -16.46 -9.46 7.52
CA ARG A 435 -15.06 -9.29 7.86
C ARG A 435 -14.84 -9.40 9.36
N TYR A 436 -13.83 -10.14 9.74
CA TYR A 436 -13.33 -10.26 11.11
C TYR A 436 -11.87 -9.84 11.15
N GLN A 437 -11.49 -9.11 12.20
CA GLN A 437 -10.11 -8.79 12.52
C GLN A 437 -9.80 -9.03 13.99
N ARG A 438 -8.56 -9.42 14.25
CA ARG A 438 -7.98 -9.48 15.58
C ARG A 438 -6.54 -9.00 15.51
N VAL A 439 -6.24 -8.00 16.31
CA VAL A 439 -4.88 -7.44 16.38
C VAL A 439 -4.48 -7.31 17.83
N LYS A 440 -3.24 -7.69 18.10
CA LYS A 440 -2.55 -7.37 19.33
C LYS A 440 -1.27 -6.64 18.97
N ALA A 441 -1.16 -5.41 19.46
CA ALA A 441 -0.03 -4.53 19.19
C ALA A 441 0.47 -3.92 20.49
N TYR A 442 1.77 -3.69 20.56
CA TYR A 442 2.46 -3.02 21.64
C TYR A 442 3.40 -1.99 21.05
N ASP A 443 3.40 -0.80 21.59
CA ASP A 443 4.10 0.35 21.06
C ASP A 443 4.77 1.18 22.14
N ASP A 444 5.94 1.74 21.82
CA ASP A 444 6.63 2.72 22.64
C ASP A 444 7.26 3.79 21.75
N TYR A 445 6.81 5.04 21.86
CA TYR A 445 7.32 6.21 21.15
C TYR A 445 7.59 7.40 22.08
N PHE A 446 7.57 7.20 23.38
CA PHE A 446 7.58 8.28 24.37
C PHE A 446 8.84 9.18 24.30
N PHE A 447 9.94 8.65 23.80
CA PHE A 447 11.23 9.33 23.78
C PHE A 447 11.80 9.48 22.36
N GLU A 448 11.02 9.92 21.42
CA GLU A 448 11.48 10.19 20.06
C GLU A 448 12.41 11.42 20.01
N PRO A 449 13.73 11.24 19.92
CA PRO A 449 14.69 12.35 20.07
C PRO A 449 15.02 13.01 18.73
N ALA A 450 14.05 13.63 18.05
CA ALA A 450 14.26 14.13 16.69
C ALA A 450 15.44 15.13 16.57
N ASN A 451 15.37 16.29 17.23
CA ASN A 451 16.34 17.38 17.04
C ASN A 451 17.44 17.47 18.11
N VAL A 452 17.36 16.67 19.15
CA VAL A 452 18.39 16.62 20.20
C VAL A 452 19.67 15.88 19.77
N TRP A 453 19.59 15.13 18.66
CA TRP A 453 20.72 14.44 18.06
C TRP A 453 21.55 15.35 17.17
N ASP A 454 22.85 15.10 17.13
CA ASP A 454 23.77 15.64 16.15
C ASP A 454 24.35 14.50 15.32
N LEU A 455 23.99 14.44 14.04
CA LEU A 455 24.40 13.38 13.12
C LEU A 455 25.90 13.38 12.80
N THR A 456 26.63 14.41 13.20
CA THR A 456 28.09 14.48 13.08
C THR A 456 28.82 13.79 14.24
N LYS A 457 28.09 13.36 15.27
CA LYS A 457 28.62 12.65 16.44
C LYS A 457 28.38 11.13 16.34
N ASP A 458 29.08 10.38 17.18
CA ASP A 458 28.85 8.94 17.30
C ASP A 458 27.50 8.64 17.97
N HIS A 459 26.75 7.73 17.41
CA HIS A 459 25.43 7.30 17.91
C HIS A 459 25.46 5.97 18.68
N ASN A 460 26.60 5.30 18.74
CA ASN A 460 26.73 3.94 19.28
C ASN A 460 26.49 3.82 20.78
N PHE A 461 26.34 4.92 21.47
CA PHE A 461 26.19 4.93 22.92
C PHE A 461 24.76 4.72 23.40
N ILE A 462 23.73 4.79 22.54
CA ILE A 462 22.37 4.52 22.92
C ILE A 462 22.02 3.07 22.64
N ASN A 463 21.83 2.32 23.72
CA ASN A 463 21.39 0.93 23.60
C ASN A 463 19.88 0.88 23.69
N VAL A 464 19.22 0.80 22.55
CA VAL A 464 17.74 0.68 22.45
C VAL A 464 17.20 -0.59 23.14
N TYR A 465 18.04 -1.60 23.34
CA TYR A 465 17.68 -2.82 24.06
C TYR A 465 17.83 -2.65 25.59
N ASN A 466 18.30 -1.52 26.06
CA ASN A 466 18.38 -1.26 27.48
C ASN A 466 16.99 -0.94 28.00
N SER A 467 16.42 -1.87 28.78
CA SER A 467 15.11 -1.71 29.43
C SER A 467 14.97 -0.40 30.23
N ASN A 468 16.07 0.19 30.67
CA ASN A 468 16.03 1.45 31.41
C ASN A 468 15.81 2.65 30.50
N ALA A 469 16.18 2.60 29.22
CA ALA A 469 15.90 3.66 28.27
C ALA A 469 14.37 3.82 28.08
N PHE A 470 13.65 2.73 28.03
CA PHE A 470 12.18 2.72 27.92
C PHE A 470 11.47 2.90 29.27
N ARG A 471 12.17 2.76 30.39
CA ARG A 471 11.59 2.89 31.75
C ARG A 471 11.61 4.29 32.33
N ASN A 472 12.45 5.18 31.83
CA ASN A 472 12.74 6.44 32.52
C ASN A 472 11.64 7.48 32.50
N GLY A 473 10.64 7.33 31.63
CA GLY A 473 9.41 8.09 31.73
C GLY A 473 8.42 7.55 32.76
N GLY A 474 8.75 6.43 33.43
CA GLY A 474 7.84 5.75 34.37
C GLY A 474 6.70 4.99 33.72
N SER A 475 6.69 4.86 32.38
CA SER A 475 5.56 4.34 31.62
C SER A 475 5.81 3.01 30.88
N GLY A 476 7.04 2.52 30.87
CA GLY A 476 7.36 1.26 30.18
C GLY A 476 6.92 0.02 30.96
N PHE A 477 6.02 -0.78 30.37
CA PHE A 477 5.56 -2.05 30.90
C PHE A 477 6.19 -3.20 30.11
N PRO A 478 6.62 -4.30 30.76
CA PRO A 478 7.13 -5.46 30.05
C PRO A 478 6.08 -6.03 29.09
N VAL A 479 6.46 -6.27 27.84
CA VAL A 479 5.56 -6.87 26.85
C VAL A 479 5.43 -8.38 27.10
N PRO A 480 4.22 -8.90 27.33
CA PRO A 480 4.00 -10.32 27.59
C PRO A 480 4.46 -11.20 26.42
N GLY A 481 5.33 -12.19 26.71
CA GLY A 481 5.88 -13.09 25.69
C GLY A 481 7.12 -12.57 24.95
N TRP A 482 7.57 -11.32 25.21
CA TRP A 482 8.70 -10.68 24.55
C TRP A 482 9.74 -10.22 25.60
N PRO A 483 10.62 -11.10 26.07
CA PRO A 483 11.61 -10.75 27.08
C PRO A 483 12.52 -9.60 26.65
N GLY A 484 12.68 -8.62 27.54
CA GLY A 484 13.50 -7.44 27.29
C GLY A 484 12.83 -6.33 26.46
N ARG A 485 11.57 -6.54 26.02
CA ARG A 485 10.78 -5.51 25.30
C ARG A 485 9.80 -4.84 26.27
N PHE A 486 9.58 -3.57 26.07
CA PHE A 486 8.71 -2.72 26.86
C PHE A 486 7.80 -1.91 25.94
N ALA A 487 6.63 -1.55 26.42
CA ALA A 487 5.67 -0.72 25.70
C ALA A 487 4.88 0.19 26.65
N GLN A 488 4.25 1.19 26.09
CA GLN A 488 3.33 2.08 26.81
C GLN A 488 1.92 1.48 26.84
N PRO A 489 1.14 1.67 27.91
CA PRO A 489 -0.27 1.32 27.92
C PRO A 489 -1.07 2.08 26.86
N GLY A 490 -2.02 1.40 26.22
CA GLY A 490 -2.85 1.99 25.18
C GLY A 490 -3.78 3.11 25.67
N LEU A 491 -4.09 3.14 26.96
CA LEU A 491 -4.81 4.26 27.59
C LEU A 491 -4.01 5.58 27.57
N PHE A 492 -2.70 5.51 27.39
CA PHE A 492 -1.83 6.70 27.34
C PHE A 492 -1.46 7.08 25.93
N ASN A 493 -1.15 6.11 25.06
CA ASN A 493 -0.67 6.39 23.71
C ASN A 493 -1.68 6.07 22.60
N GLY A 494 -2.66 5.20 22.86
CA GLY A 494 -3.68 4.81 21.90
C GLY A 494 -3.27 3.70 20.93
N ASP A 495 -1.99 3.37 20.76
CA ASP A 495 -1.51 2.40 19.77
C ASP A 495 -1.31 0.98 20.32
N THR A 496 -0.96 0.83 21.60
CA THR A 496 -0.96 -0.47 22.29
C THR A 496 -2.39 -0.96 22.50
N ASN A 497 -2.70 -2.16 21.99
CA ASN A 497 -4.08 -2.70 22.05
C ASN A 497 -4.12 -4.23 21.94
N ASP A 498 -5.16 -4.86 22.48
CA ASP A 498 -5.66 -6.19 22.13
C ASP A 498 -7.09 -6.01 21.64
N SER A 499 -7.30 -6.03 20.35
CA SER A 499 -8.55 -5.59 19.74
C SER A 499 -9.14 -6.64 18.81
N LYS A 500 -10.47 -6.61 18.70
CA LYS A 500 -11.24 -7.38 17.71
C LYS A 500 -12.22 -6.46 17.01
N GLY A 501 -12.45 -6.72 15.75
CA GLY A 501 -13.45 -6.04 14.93
C GLY A 501 -14.25 -7.02 14.11
N THR A 502 -15.54 -6.77 13.98
CA THR A 502 -16.44 -7.54 13.12
C THR A 502 -17.23 -6.57 12.25
N THR A 503 -17.25 -6.80 10.96
CA THR A 503 -18.07 -6.03 10.00
C THR A 503 -19.06 -6.95 9.30
N VAL A 504 -20.31 -6.50 9.20
CA VAL A 504 -21.36 -7.13 8.41
C VAL A 504 -21.91 -6.08 7.46
N GLY A 505 -21.67 -6.25 6.16
CA GLY A 505 -21.93 -5.22 5.13
C GLY A 505 -22.80 -5.72 3.98
N PRO A 506 -24.11 -5.62 4.05
CA PRO A 506 -24.96 -5.76 2.87
C PRO A 506 -24.75 -4.61 1.91
N PHE A 507 -24.72 -4.91 0.60
CA PHE A 507 -24.52 -3.93 -0.44
C PHE A 507 -25.35 -4.20 -1.69
N ALA A 508 -25.58 -3.14 -2.47
CA ALA A 508 -26.09 -3.21 -3.83
C ALA A 508 -25.42 -2.14 -4.67
N GLN A 509 -24.94 -2.51 -5.85
CA GLN A 509 -24.30 -1.66 -6.84
C GLN A 509 -24.90 -1.97 -8.19
N GLY A 510 -25.34 -0.96 -8.95
CA GLY A 510 -25.96 -1.20 -10.24
C GLY A 510 -25.63 -0.14 -11.27
N THR A 511 -25.72 -0.57 -12.53
CA THR A 511 -25.68 0.31 -13.71
C THR A 511 -26.99 0.15 -14.46
N TRP A 512 -27.64 1.27 -14.79
CA TRP A 512 -28.83 1.31 -15.61
C TRP A 512 -28.59 2.17 -16.86
N ASN A 513 -28.67 1.54 -18.03
CA ASN A 513 -28.51 2.18 -19.33
C ASN A 513 -29.86 2.75 -19.76
N ALA A 514 -30.12 4.01 -19.45
CA ALA A 514 -31.36 4.69 -19.81
C ALA A 514 -31.52 4.79 -21.35
N SER A 515 -30.38 4.93 -22.05
CA SER A 515 -30.24 4.84 -23.50
C SER A 515 -28.82 4.41 -23.87
N GLU A 516 -28.53 4.26 -25.17
CA GLU A 516 -27.16 4.02 -25.65
C GLU A 516 -26.16 5.12 -25.23
N LYS A 517 -26.64 6.33 -24.98
CA LYS A 517 -25.83 7.51 -24.64
C LYS A 517 -25.80 7.84 -23.15
N PHE A 518 -26.77 7.39 -22.37
CA PHE A 518 -26.90 7.77 -20.96
C PHE A 518 -26.99 6.55 -20.06
N SER A 519 -26.15 6.50 -19.05
CA SER A 519 -26.17 5.49 -18.01
C SER A 519 -26.17 6.16 -16.63
N LEU A 520 -26.94 5.59 -15.70
CA LEU A 520 -26.89 5.90 -14.29
C LEU A 520 -26.16 4.76 -13.57
N VAL A 521 -25.24 5.09 -12.72
CA VAL A 521 -24.51 4.15 -11.87
C VAL A 521 -24.74 4.53 -10.42
N GLY A 522 -25.16 3.58 -9.60
CA GLY A 522 -25.45 3.85 -8.20
C GLY A 522 -25.14 2.66 -7.31
N GLY A 523 -24.71 2.95 -6.09
CA GLY A 523 -24.40 1.93 -5.10
C GLY A 523 -24.74 2.41 -3.69
N VAL A 524 -25.16 1.49 -2.87
CA VAL A 524 -25.44 1.68 -1.45
C VAL A 524 -24.87 0.52 -0.67
N ARG A 525 -24.27 0.83 0.47
CA ARG A 525 -23.81 -0.14 1.44
C ARG A 525 -24.01 0.41 2.86
N TYR A 526 -24.30 -0.48 3.79
CA TYR A 526 -24.51 -0.11 5.17
C TYR A 526 -23.81 -1.11 6.08
N ASP A 527 -22.58 -0.81 6.47
CA ASP A 527 -21.80 -1.69 7.34
C ASP A 527 -22.21 -1.52 8.80
N TYR A 528 -22.57 -2.64 9.45
CA TYR A 528 -22.55 -2.75 10.90
C TYR A 528 -21.14 -3.14 11.32
N PHE A 529 -20.48 -2.29 12.09
CA PHE A 529 -19.14 -2.51 12.60
C PHE A 529 -19.18 -2.56 14.13
N LYS A 530 -18.70 -3.67 14.70
CA LYS A 530 -18.52 -3.82 16.14
C LYS A 530 -17.04 -3.95 16.46
N ALA A 531 -16.56 -3.21 17.47
CA ALA A 531 -15.21 -3.27 17.98
C ALA A 531 -15.21 -3.61 19.47
N GLU A 532 -14.23 -4.44 19.87
CA GLU A 532 -13.90 -4.77 21.26
C GLU A 532 -12.41 -4.47 21.44
N VAL A 533 -12.08 -3.64 22.41
CA VAL A 533 -10.70 -3.20 22.68
C VAL A 533 -10.38 -3.40 24.15
N ARG A 534 -9.23 -4.03 24.40
CA ARG A 534 -8.70 -4.28 25.72
C ARG A 534 -7.35 -3.61 25.89
N GLU A 535 -7.12 -3.00 27.03
CA GLU A 535 -5.80 -2.56 27.49
C GLU A 535 -4.96 -3.78 27.91
N PRO A 536 -3.86 -4.12 27.20
CA PRO A 536 -3.15 -5.37 27.48
C PRO A 536 -2.07 -5.27 28.58
N LEU A 537 -1.68 -4.07 29.02
CA LEU A 537 -0.52 -3.85 29.90
C LEU A 537 -0.87 -3.33 31.27
N LEU A 538 -1.92 -2.53 31.43
CA LEU A 538 -2.24 -1.83 32.66
C LEU A 538 -3.39 -2.50 33.42
N PRO A 539 -3.13 -3.15 34.59
CA PRO A 539 -4.19 -3.68 35.43
C PRO A 539 -5.15 -2.56 35.90
N PRO A 540 -6.47 -2.82 35.98
CA PRO A 540 -7.16 -4.10 35.86
C PRO A 540 -7.45 -4.59 34.44
N PHE A 541 -6.73 -4.13 33.42
CA PHE A 541 -6.90 -4.47 32.01
C PHE A 541 -8.29 -4.08 31.48
N PRO A 542 -8.66 -2.80 31.54
CA PRO A 542 -9.98 -2.36 31.14
C PRO A 542 -10.29 -2.75 29.69
N GLU A 543 -11.56 -3.09 29.47
CA GLU A 543 -12.12 -3.45 28.17
C GLU A 543 -13.25 -2.48 27.85
N ALA A 544 -13.39 -2.17 26.56
CA ALA A 544 -14.48 -1.38 26.03
C ALA A 544 -14.99 -1.95 24.72
N GLU A 545 -16.26 -1.79 24.45
CA GLU A 545 -16.86 -2.14 23.17
C GLU A 545 -17.65 -0.98 22.58
N ILE A 546 -17.75 -0.98 21.28
CA ILE A 546 -18.55 -0.02 20.54
C ILE A 546 -19.12 -0.67 19.30
N ASP A 547 -20.31 -0.25 18.91
CA ASP A 547 -20.88 -0.55 17.61
C ASP A 547 -21.27 0.74 16.87
N VAL A 548 -21.06 0.73 15.57
CA VAL A 548 -21.36 1.85 14.70
C VAL A 548 -21.91 1.37 13.35
N TRP A 549 -22.69 2.24 12.71
CA TRP A 549 -23.17 2.06 11.38
C TRP A 549 -22.44 3.00 10.42
N LEU A 550 -21.91 2.43 9.34
CA LEU A 550 -21.06 3.12 8.37
C LEU A 550 -21.72 3.10 6.99
N PRO A 551 -22.51 4.15 6.66
CA PRO A 551 -23.07 4.29 5.34
C PRO A 551 -21.99 4.62 4.30
N ASN A 552 -22.10 3.98 3.14
CA ASN A 552 -21.35 4.30 1.93
C ASN A 552 -22.34 4.30 0.75
N TYR A 553 -22.42 5.40 0.02
CA TYR A 553 -23.23 5.46 -1.17
C TYR A 553 -22.56 6.31 -2.26
N ASN A 554 -22.77 5.90 -3.49
CA ASN A 554 -22.30 6.61 -4.66
C ASN A 554 -23.40 6.72 -5.71
N ALA A 555 -23.37 7.82 -6.46
CA ALA A 555 -24.25 8.04 -7.59
C ALA A 555 -23.45 8.70 -8.72
N SER A 556 -23.63 8.21 -9.94
CA SER A 556 -22.92 8.75 -11.11
C SER A 556 -23.85 8.83 -12.32
N LEU A 557 -23.66 9.87 -13.12
CA LEU A 557 -24.24 10.01 -14.44
C LEU A 557 -23.12 9.88 -15.48
N VAL A 558 -23.33 9.02 -16.48
CA VAL A 558 -22.41 8.83 -17.58
C VAL A 558 -23.10 9.22 -18.88
N TYR A 559 -22.50 10.15 -19.61
CA TYR A 559 -22.92 10.50 -20.97
C TYR A 559 -21.87 10.01 -21.97
N LYS A 560 -22.28 9.25 -22.95
CA LYS A 560 -21.44 8.67 -24.01
C LYS A 560 -21.76 9.34 -25.35
N PRO A 561 -21.03 10.41 -25.73
CA PRO A 561 -21.18 11.02 -27.04
C PRO A 561 -21.00 10.02 -28.17
N THR A 562 -19.99 9.12 -28.01
CA THR A 562 -19.67 8.04 -28.91
C THR A 562 -19.43 6.72 -28.14
N LYS A 563 -19.25 5.60 -28.83
CA LYS A 563 -18.89 4.31 -28.21
C LYS A 563 -17.49 4.31 -27.57
N THR A 564 -16.63 5.27 -27.93
CA THR A 564 -15.23 5.38 -27.53
C THR A 564 -14.98 6.60 -26.65
N SER A 565 -16.02 7.29 -26.19
CA SER A 565 -15.87 8.45 -25.32
C SER A 565 -16.98 8.51 -24.26
N SER A 566 -16.63 9.02 -23.09
CA SER A 566 -17.57 9.30 -22.02
C SER A 566 -17.24 10.58 -21.28
N VAL A 567 -18.29 11.23 -20.78
CA VAL A 567 -18.22 12.28 -19.77
C VAL A 567 -19.03 11.77 -18.58
N TYR A 568 -18.50 11.89 -17.37
CA TYR A 568 -19.18 11.43 -16.18
C TYR A 568 -19.13 12.45 -15.06
N PHE A 569 -20.16 12.42 -14.21
CA PHE A 569 -20.18 13.08 -12.93
C PHE A 569 -20.42 12.05 -11.84
N THR A 570 -19.64 12.10 -10.77
CA THR A 570 -19.74 11.18 -9.63
C THR A 570 -19.83 11.95 -8.33
N TYR A 571 -20.78 11.54 -7.50
CA TYR A 571 -20.87 11.85 -6.09
C TYR A 571 -20.62 10.59 -5.26
N ASN A 572 -19.76 10.68 -4.24
CA ASN A 572 -19.56 9.62 -3.27
C ASN A 572 -19.56 10.19 -1.87
N PHE A 573 -20.25 9.50 -0.97
CA PHE A 573 -20.23 9.74 0.46
C PHE A 573 -19.86 8.45 1.18
N SER A 574 -18.96 8.52 2.15
CA SER A 574 -18.61 7.39 3.01
C SER A 574 -18.28 7.85 4.42
N LYS A 575 -18.56 6.99 5.39
CA LYS A 575 -17.95 7.09 6.72
C LYS A 575 -16.82 6.06 6.83
N ASN A 576 -15.77 6.40 7.53
CA ASN A 576 -14.60 5.57 7.72
C ASN A 576 -14.16 5.50 9.18
N THR A 577 -13.31 4.52 9.49
CA THR A 577 -12.84 4.25 10.86
C THR A 577 -11.38 4.67 11.08
N SER A 578 -10.80 5.47 10.17
CA SER A 578 -9.35 5.78 10.18
C SER A 578 -8.86 6.43 11.48
N GLY A 579 -9.72 7.16 12.20
CA GLY A 579 -9.35 7.77 13.48
C GLY A 579 -9.24 6.80 14.65
N ALA A 580 -9.77 5.58 14.50
CA ALA A 580 -9.77 4.54 15.53
C ALA A 580 -8.82 3.39 15.20
N VAL A 581 -7.90 3.57 14.24
CA VAL A 581 -6.97 2.53 13.83
C VAL A 581 -5.57 2.85 14.31
N GLY A 582 -5.01 1.93 15.06
CA GLY A 582 -3.63 1.93 15.54
C GLY A 582 -2.75 0.93 14.80
N ASN A 583 -1.63 0.60 15.41
CA ASN A 583 -0.60 -0.24 14.84
C ASN A 583 -1.12 -1.62 14.39
N GLY A 584 -0.58 -2.10 13.27
CA GLY A 584 -0.96 -3.38 12.68
C GLY A 584 -2.41 -3.48 12.21
N GLY A 585 -3.12 -2.35 12.13
CA GLY A 585 -4.56 -2.30 11.88
C GLY A 585 -5.41 -2.59 13.13
N GLY A 586 -4.78 -2.53 14.32
CA GLY A 586 -5.46 -2.65 15.60
C GLY A 586 -6.50 -1.55 15.78
N ILE A 587 -7.50 -1.82 16.61
CA ILE A 587 -8.53 -0.85 16.94
C ILE A 587 -8.14 -0.22 18.27
N THR A 588 -8.10 1.11 18.26
CA THR A 588 -7.84 1.94 19.43
C THR A 588 -9.06 2.83 19.67
N GLY A 589 -8.91 4.11 19.79
CA GLY A 589 -10.05 5.01 19.88
C GLY A 589 -10.53 5.23 21.32
N TRP A 590 -9.63 5.03 22.30
CA TRP A 590 -9.90 5.38 23.67
C TRP A 590 -10.19 6.88 23.83
N GLY A 591 -11.30 7.20 24.50
CA GLY A 591 -11.62 8.54 24.96
C GLY A 591 -11.71 8.57 26.50
N ALA A 592 -12.04 9.71 27.06
CA ALA A 592 -12.11 9.91 28.51
C ALA A 592 -13.11 8.97 29.24
N SER A 593 -14.12 8.46 28.53
CA SER A 593 -15.20 7.64 29.10
C SER A 593 -15.40 6.29 28.38
N GLY A 594 -14.42 5.80 27.66
CA GLY A 594 -14.48 4.59 26.83
C GLY A 594 -14.08 4.88 25.40
N LEU A 595 -14.58 4.09 24.43
CA LEU A 595 -14.27 4.32 23.02
C LEU A 595 -15.05 5.52 22.46
N ASP A 596 -14.33 6.40 21.76
CA ASP A 596 -14.90 7.61 21.19
C ASP A 596 -15.55 7.34 19.81
N LYS A 597 -16.85 7.44 19.74
CA LYS A 597 -17.65 7.16 18.54
C LYS A 597 -17.25 8.02 17.32
N GLU A 598 -16.79 9.23 17.52
CA GLU A 598 -16.40 10.12 16.43
C GLU A 598 -15.16 9.60 15.67
N LEU A 599 -14.28 8.85 16.34
CA LEU A 599 -13.13 8.22 15.71
C LEU A 599 -13.53 7.10 14.75
N PHE A 600 -14.68 6.48 14.96
CA PHE A 600 -15.19 5.37 14.16
C PHE A 600 -16.13 5.79 13.02
N GLN A 601 -16.49 7.07 12.92
CA GLN A 601 -17.50 7.54 11.96
C GLN A 601 -17.07 8.82 11.23
N GLN A 602 -15.85 8.85 10.73
CA GLN A 602 -15.32 10.05 10.05
C GLN A 602 -15.88 10.17 8.63
N PRO A 603 -16.58 11.26 8.28
CA PRO A 603 -17.19 11.42 6.97
C PRO A 603 -16.17 11.86 5.91
N SER A 604 -16.42 11.40 4.68
CA SER A 604 -15.76 11.87 3.46
C SER A 604 -16.81 12.07 2.36
N THR A 605 -16.66 13.14 1.60
CA THR A 605 -17.52 13.47 0.45
C THR A 605 -16.65 13.81 -0.74
N LEU A 606 -16.91 13.19 -1.89
CA LEU A 606 -16.22 13.42 -3.16
C LEU A 606 -17.21 13.83 -4.23
N PHE A 607 -16.88 14.90 -4.95
CA PHE A 607 -17.44 15.25 -6.25
C PHE A 607 -16.35 15.13 -7.30
N GLU A 608 -16.63 14.43 -8.40
CA GLU A 608 -15.71 14.24 -9.51
C GLU A 608 -16.43 14.40 -10.84
N LEU A 609 -15.88 15.23 -11.73
CA LEU A 609 -16.28 15.34 -13.13
C LEU A 609 -15.10 14.89 -13.99
N GLY A 610 -15.33 13.94 -14.88
CA GLY A 610 -14.26 13.43 -15.73
C GLY A 610 -14.73 13.10 -17.13
N THR A 611 -13.74 12.87 -17.99
CA THR A 611 -13.97 12.47 -19.39
C THR A 611 -12.90 11.49 -19.84
N LYS A 612 -13.29 10.53 -20.67
CA LYS A 612 -12.43 9.50 -21.23
C LYS A 612 -12.62 9.39 -22.72
N TYR A 613 -11.51 9.17 -23.43
CA TYR A 613 -11.49 9.01 -24.88
C TYR A 613 -10.60 7.86 -25.28
N ALA A 614 -11.08 6.98 -26.14
CA ALA A 614 -10.30 6.02 -26.89
C ALA A 614 -10.29 6.46 -28.37
N LEU A 615 -9.13 6.86 -28.85
CA LEU A 615 -8.96 7.52 -30.15
C LEU A 615 -8.05 6.68 -31.06
N ALA A 616 -7.97 7.07 -32.34
CA ALA A 616 -7.05 6.50 -33.34
C ALA A 616 -7.11 4.96 -33.40
N GLY A 617 -8.32 4.39 -33.48
CA GLY A 617 -8.49 2.94 -33.53
C GLY A 617 -8.11 2.23 -32.22
N ASN A 618 -8.34 2.89 -31.08
CA ASN A 618 -7.99 2.43 -29.74
C ASN A 618 -6.47 2.36 -29.47
N THR A 619 -5.64 3.14 -30.15
CA THR A 619 -4.20 3.23 -29.86
C THR A 619 -3.84 4.37 -28.91
N VAL A 620 -4.79 5.26 -28.65
CA VAL A 620 -4.66 6.38 -27.70
C VAL A 620 -5.79 6.30 -26.69
N PHE A 621 -5.47 6.36 -25.41
CA PHE A 621 -6.44 6.53 -24.32
C PHE A 621 -6.12 7.80 -23.55
N LEU A 622 -7.13 8.67 -23.39
CA LEU A 622 -7.04 9.91 -22.63
C LEU A 622 -8.05 9.83 -21.46
N ASN A 623 -7.63 10.30 -20.29
CA ASN A 623 -8.45 10.39 -19.11
C ASN A 623 -8.19 11.72 -18.41
N PHE A 624 -9.26 12.50 -18.18
CA PHE A 624 -9.19 13.77 -17.46
C PHE A 624 -10.20 13.77 -16.33
N ALA A 625 -9.86 14.36 -15.20
CA ALA A 625 -10.77 14.55 -14.10
C ALA A 625 -10.48 15.84 -13.34
N VAL A 626 -11.55 16.47 -12.83
CA VAL A 626 -11.50 17.50 -11.79
C VAL A 626 -12.29 16.99 -10.59
N TYR A 627 -11.80 17.28 -9.39
CA TYR A 627 -12.44 16.79 -8.17
C TYR A 627 -12.40 17.82 -7.04
N ASP A 628 -13.34 17.67 -6.11
CA ASP A 628 -13.40 18.34 -4.80
C ASP A 628 -13.78 17.29 -3.77
N GLN A 629 -12.84 16.97 -2.87
CA GLN A 629 -13.04 16.02 -1.79
C GLN A 629 -12.88 16.71 -0.45
N LYS A 630 -13.84 16.51 0.43
CA LYS A 630 -13.79 16.97 1.82
C LYS A 630 -13.83 15.76 2.74
N ARG A 631 -13.07 15.82 3.82
CA ARG A 631 -13.17 14.86 4.93
C ARG A 631 -12.90 15.53 6.26
N THR A 632 -13.40 14.93 7.31
CA THR A 632 -12.97 15.25 8.67
C THR A 632 -12.09 14.13 9.21
N SER A 633 -11.21 14.48 10.12
CA SER A 633 -10.36 13.55 10.84
C SER A 633 -10.23 13.97 12.29
N LYS A 634 -10.33 13.01 13.20
CA LYS A 634 -10.04 13.16 14.62
C LYS A 634 -9.03 12.07 14.98
N SER A 635 -8.03 12.39 15.77
CA SER A 635 -7.11 11.40 16.31
C SER A 635 -7.39 11.15 17.79
N THR A 636 -6.93 10.04 18.32
CA THR A 636 -7.05 9.69 19.75
C THR A 636 -6.39 10.72 20.68
N SER A 637 -5.33 11.37 20.19
CA SER A 637 -4.57 12.38 20.94
C SER A 637 -5.13 13.80 20.82
N SER A 638 -6.22 14.02 20.03
CA SER A 638 -6.81 15.33 19.82
C SER A 638 -8.29 15.37 20.16
N THR A 639 -8.71 16.43 20.86
CA THR A 639 -10.14 16.76 21.07
C THR A 639 -10.75 17.51 19.90
N VAL A 640 -9.93 17.93 18.93
CA VAL A 640 -10.32 18.79 17.81
C VAL A 640 -10.56 17.95 16.56
N ILE A 641 -11.68 18.16 15.89
CA ILE A 641 -11.95 17.61 14.56
C ILE A 641 -11.23 18.50 13.54
N GLN A 642 -10.32 17.90 12.77
CA GLN A 642 -9.66 18.55 11.66
C GLN A 642 -10.51 18.44 10.40
N GLU A 643 -10.59 19.52 9.64
CA GLU A 643 -11.20 19.54 8.31
C GLU A 643 -10.11 19.52 7.25
N TYR A 644 -10.28 18.65 6.27
CA TYR A 644 -9.41 18.52 5.10
C TYR A 644 -10.21 18.78 3.84
N ARG A 645 -9.62 19.50 2.90
CA ARG A 645 -10.18 19.70 1.58
C ARG A 645 -9.11 19.53 0.52
N TYR A 646 -9.40 18.69 -0.47
CA TYR A 646 -8.53 18.39 -1.59
C TYR A 646 -9.26 18.71 -2.89
N LYS A 647 -8.73 19.64 -3.67
CA LYS A 647 -9.21 19.97 -5.00
C LYS A 647 -8.11 19.69 -6.00
N GLY A 648 -8.47 19.21 -7.16
CA GLY A 648 -7.45 18.96 -8.16
C GLY A 648 -7.96 18.74 -9.56
N PHE A 649 -6.99 18.71 -10.45
CA PHE A 649 -7.12 18.34 -11.85
C PHE A 649 -6.11 17.24 -12.16
N GLU A 650 -6.53 16.25 -12.94
CA GLU A 650 -5.69 15.14 -13.38
C GLU A 650 -5.88 14.91 -14.86
N ALA A 651 -4.78 14.63 -15.57
CA ALA A 651 -4.75 14.27 -16.97
C ALA A 651 -3.81 13.09 -17.19
N GLU A 652 -4.26 12.07 -17.91
CA GLU A 652 -3.48 10.90 -18.27
C GLU A 652 -3.62 10.59 -19.76
N LEU A 653 -2.51 10.28 -20.41
CA LEU A 653 -2.39 9.79 -21.78
C LEU A 653 -1.70 8.43 -21.77
N ASN A 654 -2.33 7.44 -22.39
CA ASN A 654 -1.69 6.18 -22.74
C ASN A 654 -1.71 6.04 -24.26
N TYR A 655 -0.53 5.86 -24.87
CA TYR A 655 -0.34 5.76 -26.30
C TYR A 655 0.43 4.50 -26.65
N GLN A 656 -0.15 3.64 -27.48
CA GLN A 656 0.47 2.39 -27.96
C GLN A 656 0.02 2.12 -29.39
N PRO A 657 0.68 2.77 -30.41
CA PRO A 657 0.30 2.62 -31.79
C PRO A 657 0.70 1.25 -32.40
N SER A 658 1.67 0.58 -31.75
CA SER A 658 2.19 -0.70 -32.21
C SER A 658 2.76 -1.50 -31.04
N LYS A 659 3.18 -2.74 -31.31
CA LYS A 659 3.95 -3.55 -30.36
C LYS A 659 5.32 -2.96 -30.00
N ASN A 660 5.86 -2.08 -30.82
CA ASN A 660 7.21 -1.54 -30.74
C ASN A 660 7.29 -0.27 -29.88
N LEU A 661 6.21 0.50 -29.79
CA LEU A 661 6.19 1.79 -29.11
C LEU A 661 5.03 1.88 -28.15
N TYR A 662 5.32 2.28 -26.92
CA TYR A 662 4.31 2.85 -26.04
C TYR A 662 4.85 4.08 -25.30
N ALA A 663 3.93 4.97 -24.93
CA ALA A 663 4.23 6.11 -24.06
C ALA A 663 3.05 6.34 -23.10
N THR A 664 3.37 6.73 -21.87
CA THR A 664 2.38 7.20 -20.89
C THR A 664 2.83 8.54 -20.34
N LEU A 665 1.91 9.48 -20.26
CA LEU A 665 2.13 10.78 -19.65
C LEU A 665 1.03 11.02 -18.63
N SER A 666 1.36 11.58 -17.49
CA SER A 666 0.36 12.07 -16.56
C SER A 666 0.78 13.34 -15.86
N TYR A 667 -0.21 14.15 -15.55
CA TYR A 667 -0.06 15.41 -14.83
C TYR A 667 -1.18 15.53 -13.80
N SER A 668 -0.85 16.02 -12.61
CA SER A 668 -1.83 16.43 -11.61
C SER A 668 -1.48 17.80 -11.02
N TYR A 669 -2.53 18.56 -10.76
CA TYR A 669 -2.53 19.72 -9.87
C TYR A 669 -3.39 19.38 -8.65
N ILE A 670 -2.84 19.61 -7.45
CA ILE A 670 -3.52 19.30 -6.18
C ILE A 670 -3.42 20.52 -5.27
N ASP A 671 -4.57 21.08 -4.93
CA ASP A 671 -4.71 22.11 -3.90
C ASP A 671 -5.30 21.46 -2.64
N ALA A 672 -4.45 21.20 -1.66
CA ALA A 672 -4.80 20.49 -0.43
C ALA A 672 -4.63 21.38 0.79
N GLU A 673 -5.69 21.52 1.58
CA GLU A 673 -5.75 22.33 2.80
C GLU A 673 -6.25 21.49 3.97
N ALA A 674 -5.71 21.80 5.16
CA ALA A 674 -6.13 21.19 6.41
C ALA A 674 -6.22 22.24 7.51
N SER A 675 -7.23 22.12 8.40
CA SER A 675 -7.24 22.86 9.65
C SER A 675 -6.29 22.21 10.66
N ALA A 676 -5.49 22.97 11.37
CA ALA A 676 -4.60 22.46 12.39
C ALA A 676 -5.39 21.88 13.58
N GLY A 677 -5.21 20.59 13.87
CA GLY A 677 -5.83 19.90 15.01
C GLY A 677 -5.02 19.96 16.29
N PHE A 678 -3.73 20.26 16.16
CA PHE A 678 -2.79 20.49 17.24
C PHE A 678 -2.14 21.86 17.07
N GLN A 679 -1.60 22.40 18.14
CA GLN A 679 -0.67 23.48 18.02
C GLN A 679 0.64 22.88 17.50
N TYR A 680 0.80 22.90 16.17
CA TYR A 680 2.05 22.42 15.58
C TYR A 680 3.16 23.40 15.92
N GLY A 681 4.07 22.93 16.76
CA GLY A 681 5.40 23.47 16.92
C GLY A 681 6.38 22.43 16.41
N LEU A 682 7.64 22.72 16.51
CA LEU A 682 8.67 21.70 16.42
C LEU A 682 8.46 20.69 17.57
N PHE A 683 8.81 19.44 17.35
CA PHE A 683 8.91 18.46 18.43
C PHE A 683 9.75 19.05 19.57
N GLY A 684 9.15 19.22 20.78
CA GLY A 684 9.84 19.69 21.97
C GLY A 684 9.76 21.20 22.28
N GLY A 685 9.20 22.05 21.42
CA GLY A 685 8.93 23.46 21.69
C GLY A 685 9.79 24.48 20.94
N ALA A 686 9.67 25.75 21.31
CA ALA A 686 10.31 26.89 20.62
C ALA A 686 11.85 26.82 20.61
N SER A 687 12.45 26.17 21.59
CA SER A 687 13.90 25.96 21.67
C SER A 687 14.49 25.02 20.61
N GLU A 688 13.65 24.26 19.93
CA GLU A 688 14.04 23.36 18.86
C GLU A 688 14.01 24.00 17.47
N ILE A 689 13.66 25.29 17.39
CA ILE A 689 13.66 26.02 16.13
C ILE A 689 15.09 26.45 15.80
N PRO A 690 15.66 26.05 14.67
CA PRO A 690 16.96 26.50 14.23
C PRO A 690 17.01 28.01 14.11
N PRO A 691 18.15 28.67 14.42
CA PRO A 691 18.32 30.07 14.20
C PRO A 691 18.04 30.47 12.74
N GLY A 692 17.25 31.53 12.55
CA GLY A 692 16.86 31.99 11.21
C GLY A 692 15.62 31.33 10.62
N ASN A 693 15.05 30.32 11.29
CA ASN A 693 13.77 29.74 10.88
C ASN A 693 12.65 30.49 11.64
N PRO A 694 11.78 31.25 10.98
CA PRO A 694 10.68 31.95 11.64
C PRO A 694 9.73 30.91 12.27
N GLY A 695 9.29 31.23 13.48
CA GLY A 695 8.52 30.32 14.34
C GLY A 695 7.51 29.46 13.61
N ALA A 696 7.61 28.16 13.81
CA ALA A 696 6.80 27.13 13.16
C ALA A 696 5.49 26.81 13.90
N THR A 697 5.05 27.67 14.84
CA THR A 697 3.82 27.42 15.62
C THR A 697 2.60 27.78 14.80
N VAL A 698 1.74 26.80 14.53
CA VAL A 698 0.45 26.98 13.86
C VAL A 698 -0.65 26.83 14.91
N PRO A 699 -1.41 27.90 15.23
CA PRO A 699 -2.53 27.80 16.15
C PRO A 699 -3.61 26.79 15.69
N ILE A 700 -4.24 26.15 16.66
CA ILE A 700 -5.36 25.23 16.40
C ILE A 700 -6.46 25.94 15.59
N GLY A 701 -6.97 25.24 14.56
CA GLY A 701 -8.01 25.77 13.68
C GLY A 701 -7.49 26.62 12.51
N THR A 702 -6.20 26.98 12.49
CA THR A 702 -5.61 27.66 11.32
C THR A 702 -5.61 26.73 10.11
N VAL A 703 -6.07 27.23 8.98
CA VAL A 703 -6.02 26.48 7.72
C VAL A 703 -4.65 26.66 7.08
N THR A 704 -3.98 25.55 6.80
CA THR A 704 -2.65 25.51 6.15
C THR A 704 -2.69 24.58 4.95
N LYS A 705 -1.70 24.68 4.07
CA LYS A 705 -1.47 23.69 3.03
C LYS A 705 -1.02 22.36 3.69
N VAL A 706 -1.47 21.25 3.12
CA VAL A 706 -0.99 19.93 3.55
C VAL A 706 0.50 19.82 3.21
N SER A 707 1.33 19.58 4.23
CA SER A 707 2.78 19.40 4.05
C SER A 707 3.12 18.07 3.38
N GLY A 708 4.31 17.97 2.78
CA GLY A 708 4.79 16.78 2.10
C GLY A 708 4.04 16.41 0.80
N LEU A 709 3.29 17.35 0.24
CA LEU A 709 2.53 17.14 -0.98
C LEU A 709 2.86 18.21 -2.01
N PRO A 710 3.41 17.82 -3.19
CA PRO A 710 3.64 18.77 -4.27
C PRO A 710 2.32 19.21 -4.90
N GLN A 711 2.18 20.51 -5.17
CA GLN A 711 1.00 21.02 -5.88
C GLN A 711 0.93 20.55 -7.34
N HIS A 712 2.08 20.39 -7.97
CA HIS A 712 2.23 19.94 -9.34
C HIS A 712 3.06 18.68 -9.39
N LEU A 713 2.55 17.65 -10.03
CA LEU A 713 3.28 16.42 -10.31
C LEU A 713 3.09 16.04 -11.78
N PHE A 714 4.21 15.80 -12.46
CA PHE A 714 4.23 15.29 -13.82
C PHE A 714 5.08 14.03 -13.88
N ASN A 715 4.65 13.04 -14.66
CA ASN A 715 5.49 11.93 -15.07
C ASN A 715 5.32 11.60 -16.55
N GLY A 716 6.37 11.04 -17.11
CA GLY A 716 6.39 10.58 -18.49
C GLY A 716 7.22 9.32 -18.62
N LEU A 717 6.69 8.33 -19.31
CA LEU A 717 7.36 7.07 -19.64
C LEU A 717 7.22 6.82 -21.12
N ILE A 718 8.33 6.51 -21.79
CA ILE A 718 8.36 6.08 -23.17
C ILE A 718 9.24 4.84 -23.31
N SER A 719 8.79 3.85 -24.07
CA SER A 719 9.56 2.65 -24.39
C SER A 719 9.45 2.35 -25.88
N TYR A 720 10.59 2.07 -26.49
CA TYR A 720 10.68 1.68 -27.89
C TYR A 720 11.47 0.39 -28.04
N SER A 721 10.88 -0.60 -28.70
CA SER A 721 11.49 -1.89 -29.01
C SER A 721 11.78 -2.00 -30.49
N PHE A 722 13.04 -2.19 -30.85
CA PHE A 722 13.48 -2.43 -32.21
C PHE A 722 13.23 -3.90 -32.62
N ASP A 723 13.06 -4.14 -33.93
CA ASP A 723 12.80 -5.51 -34.42
C ASP A 723 14.00 -6.45 -34.24
N ASN A 724 15.20 -5.94 -33.99
CA ASN A 724 16.41 -6.72 -33.71
C ASN A 724 16.52 -7.20 -32.27
N GLY A 725 15.50 -6.96 -31.42
CA GLY A 725 15.46 -7.35 -30.02
C GLY A 725 16.05 -6.33 -29.06
N PHE A 726 16.59 -5.20 -29.52
CA PHE A 726 17.03 -4.11 -28.67
C PHE A 726 15.81 -3.26 -28.26
N SER A 727 15.82 -2.69 -27.06
CA SER A 727 14.81 -1.74 -26.61
C SER A 727 15.41 -0.66 -25.71
N VAL A 728 14.79 0.51 -25.74
CA VAL A 728 15.16 1.64 -24.91
C VAL A 728 13.94 2.16 -24.16
N THR A 729 14.15 2.60 -22.93
CA THR A 729 13.10 3.15 -22.08
C THR A 729 13.63 4.42 -21.43
N ALA A 730 12.79 5.45 -21.34
CA ALA A 730 13.06 6.64 -20.54
C ALA A 730 11.85 6.95 -19.68
N ASN A 731 12.10 7.32 -18.43
CA ASN A 731 11.07 7.74 -17.48
C ASN A 731 11.51 9.02 -16.80
N THR A 732 10.59 9.96 -16.61
CA THR A 732 10.85 11.18 -15.84
C THR A 732 9.74 11.44 -14.86
N VAL A 733 10.09 11.96 -13.69
CA VAL A 733 9.17 12.48 -12.66
C VAL A 733 9.60 13.91 -12.35
N VAL A 734 8.64 14.84 -12.38
CA VAL A 734 8.85 16.23 -11.96
C VAL A 734 7.87 16.53 -10.85
N THR A 735 8.39 16.89 -9.68
CA THR A 735 7.63 17.32 -8.51
C THR A 735 7.77 18.83 -8.33
N GLY A 736 6.64 19.53 -8.28
CA GLY A 736 6.63 20.95 -7.95
C GLY A 736 7.06 21.20 -6.51
N GLU A 737 7.14 22.46 -6.17
CA GLU A 737 7.41 22.91 -4.81
C GLU A 737 6.43 22.29 -3.79
N MET A 738 6.93 21.96 -2.59
CA MET A 738 6.13 21.43 -1.49
C MET A 738 6.65 21.88 -0.12
N ASN A 739 5.75 22.05 0.83
CA ASN A 739 6.11 22.36 2.21
C ASN A 739 6.65 21.10 2.90
N ASN A 740 7.82 21.22 3.56
CA ASN A 740 8.34 20.16 4.43
C ASN A 740 7.68 20.18 5.81
N ASN A 741 7.03 21.26 6.19
CA ASN A 741 6.34 21.39 7.49
C ASN A 741 4.96 22.04 7.35
N THR A 742 4.12 21.85 8.37
CA THR A 742 2.75 22.37 8.42
C THR A 742 2.68 23.90 8.42
N ALA A 743 3.69 24.57 8.97
CA ALA A 743 3.76 26.03 9.00
C ALA A 743 4.15 26.66 7.64
N GLY A 744 4.63 25.86 6.68
CA GLY A 744 5.08 26.37 5.38
C GLY A 744 6.36 27.21 5.45
N THR A 745 7.15 27.07 6.50
CA THR A 745 8.40 27.79 6.69
C THR A 745 9.63 27.05 6.17
N LEU A 746 9.48 25.78 5.83
CA LEU A 746 10.48 24.93 5.18
C LEU A 746 9.90 24.44 3.86
N VAL A 747 10.57 24.79 2.77
CA VAL A 747 10.07 24.54 1.43
C VAL A 747 11.09 23.72 0.64
N ILE A 748 10.66 22.59 0.14
CA ILE A 748 11.41 21.78 -0.82
C ILE A 748 11.11 22.36 -2.22
N PRO A 749 12.12 22.80 -2.97
CA PRO A 749 11.92 23.39 -4.29
C PRO A 749 11.45 22.36 -5.32
N LEU A 750 11.16 22.83 -6.55
CA LEU A 750 10.90 21.95 -7.68
C LEU A 750 12.07 20.98 -7.88
N GLN A 751 11.76 19.69 -8.05
CA GLN A 751 12.71 18.60 -8.25
C GLN A 751 12.31 17.76 -9.45
N TYR A 752 13.29 17.09 -10.03
CA TYR A 752 13.03 16.11 -11.09
C TYR A 752 13.98 14.92 -11.02
N THR A 753 13.60 13.84 -11.65
CA THR A 753 14.46 12.68 -11.92
C THR A 753 14.25 12.24 -13.35
N LEU A 754 15.33 11.78 -13.98
CA LEU A 754 15.31 11.12 -15.27
C LEU A 754 15.94 9.74 -15.11
N ASP A 755 15.18 8.70 -15.43
CA ASP A 755 15.65 7.32 -15.51
C ASP A 755 15.78 6.91 -16.98
N ALA A 756 16.79 6.10 -17.30
CA ALA A 756 16.99 5.54 -18.63
C ALA A 756 17.24 4.03 -18.53
N GLY A 757 16.73 3.28 -19.49
CA GLY A 757 16.92 1.83 -19.58
C GLY A 757 17.26 1.40 -21.01
N ALA A 758 18.07 0.37 -21.13
CA ALA A 758 18.32 -0.34 -22.38
C ALA A 758 18.20 -1.84 -22.12
N ALA A 759 17.54 -2.57 -23.00
CA ALA A 759 17.45 -4.02 -22.91
C ALA A 759 17.73 -4.67 -24.27
N TYR A 760 18.25 -5.89 -24.21
CA TYR A 760 18.52 -6.70 -25.40
C TYR A 760 17.97 -8.12 -25.20
N LYS A 761 16.99 -8.45 -26.04
CA LYS A 761 16.38 -9.79 -26.04
C LYS A 761 17.07 -10.66 -27.08
N TYR A 762 17.75 -11.71 -26.61
CA TYR A 762 18.40 -12.68 -27.46
C TYR A 762 17.84 -14.07 -27.20
N LYS A 763 17.05 -14.59 -28.13
CA LYS A 763 16.31 -15.88 -27.97
C LYS A 763 15.48 -15.86 -26.69
N THR A 764 15.83 -16.71 -25.73
CA THR A 764 15.19 -16.89 -24.43
C THR A 764 15.76 -15.99 -23.33
N TRP A 765 16.83 -15.23 -23.62
CA TRP A 765 17.48 -14.31 -22.70
C TRP A 765 17.00 -12.87 -22.91
N ASP A 766 16.86 -12.16 -21.81
CA ASP A 766 16.64 -10.72 -21.77
C ASP A 766 17.67 -10.11 -20.81
N PHE A 767 18.52 -9.21 -21.34
CA PHE A 767 19.52 -8.48 -20.59
C PHE A 767 19.10 -7.03 -20.51
N ARG A 768 19.12 -6.43 -19.33
CA ARG A 768 18.72 -5.05 -19.11
C ARG A 768 19.74 -4.29 -18.29
N VAL A 769 19.99 -3.05 -18.67
CA VAL A 769 20.70 -2.02 -17.90
C VAL A 769 19.71 -0.93 -17.59
N SER A 770 19.57 -0.58 -16.32
CA SER A 770 18.77 0.54 -15.86
C SER A 770 19.66 1.55 -15.15
N LEU A 771 19.57 2.80 -15.55
CA LEU A 771 20.20 3.96 -14.93
C LEU A 771 19.09 4.77 -14.28
N LEU A 772 19.11 4.89 -12.97
CA LEU A 772 18.16 5.70 -12.22
C LEU A 772 18.80 7.03 -11.88
N ASN A 773 18.04 8.12 -11.98
CA ASN A 773 18.53 9.47 -11.77
C ASN A 773 19.82 9.77 -12.56
N VAL A 774 19.75 9.67 -13.89
CA VAL A 774 20.94 9.81 -14.77
C VAL A 774 21.56 11.20 -14.75
N THR A 775 20.83 12.22 -14.32
CA THR A 775 21.29 13.60 -14.17
C THR A 775 21.96 13.86 -12.81
N ASP A 776 21.98 12.87 -11.93
CA ASP A 776 22.57 12.93 -10.58
C ASP A 776 22.00 14.05 -9.69
N GLU A 777 20.66 14.25 -9.79
CA GLU A 777 19.98 15.28 -9.01
C GLU A 777 19.96 14.97 -7.52
N GLU A 778 20.31 15.96 -6.72
CA GLU A 778 20.30 15.88 -5.25
C GLU A 778 18.94 16.20 -4.65
N ASN A 779 17.97 15.37 -4.88
CA ASN A 779 16.59 15.54 -4.45
C ASN A 779 16.35 15.21 -2.97
N TRP A 780 15.27 15.76 -2.44
CA TRP A 780 14.79 15.54 -1.08
C TRP A 780 13.38 14.95 -1.08
N SER A 781 13.04 14.18 -0.04
CA SER A 781 11.69 13.71 0.23
C SER A 781 11.31 14.04 1.67
N PRO A 782 10.12 14.61 1.93
CA PRO A 782 9.64 14.76 3.29
C PRO A 782 9.31 13.37 3.86
N PRO A 783 9.67 13.07 5.11
CA PRO A 783 9.46 11.74 5.67
C PRO A 783 8.02 11.49 6.11
N ASN A 784 7.31 12.53 6.51
CA ASN A 784 5.92 12.46 6.94
C ASN A 784 5.26 13.85 6.88
N ALA A 785 4.13 13.91 6.22
CA ALA A 785 3.33 15.12 6.12
C ALA A 785 2.69 15.57 7.45
N VAL A 786 2.56 14.69 8.44
CA VAL A 786 1.76 14.94 9.66
C VAL A 786 2.57 15.60 10.77
N TYR A 787 3.83 15.22 10.96
CA TYR A 787 4.65 15.68 12.08
C TYR A 787 5.67 16.78 11.72
N GLY A 788 5.69 17.21 10.51
CA GLY A 788 6.20 18.49 9.91
C GLY A 788 7.61 18.84 10.30
N ASN A 789 8.61 18.81 10.56
CA ASN A 789 10.00 19.23 10.67
C ASN A 789 10.92 18.33 11.46
N GLY A 790 10.51 17.12 11.81
CA GLY A 790 11.37 16.18 12.49
C GLY A 790 12.60 15.82 11.67
N SER A 791 12.43 15.68 10.35
CA SER A 791 13.51 15.28 9.46
C SER A 791 13.20 15.53 7.98
N ILE A 792 14.18 15.19 7.12
CA ILE A 792 14.08 15.16 5.67
C ILE A 792 14.93 14.02 5.13
N LEU A 793 14.48 13.33 4.08
CA LEU A 793 15.26 12.25 3.46
C LEU A 793 16.01 12.77 2.24
N ALA A 794 17.31 12.53 2.19
CA ALA A 794 18.09 12.68 0.98
C ALA A 794 17.77 11.51 0.03
N LEU A 795 17.38 11.81 -1.19
CA LEU A 795 17.17 10.78 -2.22
C LEU A 795 18.52 10.42 -2.88
N PRO A 796 18.69 9.17 -3.33
CA PRO A 796 19.91 8.74 -3.99
C PRO A 796 20.19 9.51 -5.28
N GLY A 797 21.44 9.78 -5.56
CA GLY A 797 21.93 10.21 -6.86
C GLY A 797 21.87 9.08 -7.90
N THR A 798 22.76 9.11 -8.89
CA THR A 798 22.79 8.11 -9.97
C THR A 798 22.99 6.68 -9.46
N GLN A 799 22.10 5.78 -9.89
CA GLN A 799 22.18 4.36 -9.59
C GLN A 799 22.18 3.51 -10.87
N VAL A 800 22.83 2.36 -10.81
CA VAL A 800 22.90 1.40 -11.91
C VAL A 800 22.31 0.08 -11.47
N GLN A 801 21.52 -0.58 -12.32
CA GLN A 801 21.04 -1.95 -12.13
C GLN A 801 21.26 -2.76 -13.42
N LEU A 802 21.75 -3.98 -13.26
CA LEU A 802 21.99 -4.94 -14.34
C LEU A 802 21.12 -6.17 -14.08
N THR A 803 20.24 -6.50 -15.02
CA THR A 803 19.36 -7.66 -14.91
C THR A 803 19.61 -8.63 -16.06
N ALA A 804 19.69 -9.92 -15.73
CA ALA A 804 19.64 -11.00 -16.69
C ALA A 804 18.44 -11.90 -16.38
N LYS A 805 17.60 -12.15 -17.39
CA LYS A 805 16.41 -12.98 -17.30
C LYS A 805 16.46 -14.07 -18.38
N TYR A 806 16.23 -15.31 -17.98
CA TYR A 806 16.02 -16.45 -18.85
C TYR A 806 14.55 -16.87 -18.80
N SER A 807 13.94 -17.05 -19.97
CA SER A 807 12.53 -17.51 -20.11
C SER A 807 12.46 -18.81 -20.90
N PHE A 808 11.61 -19.74 -20.51
CA PHE A 808 11.45 -21.06 -21.11
C PHE A 808 9.99 -21.52 -21.19
#